data_276b4193fdd680738d32a85faf64cf3a
#
_entry.id   276b4193fdd680738d32a85faf64cf3a
#
_cell.length_a   1.000
_cell.length_b   1.000
_cell.length_c   1.000
_cell.angle_alpha   90.00
_cell.angle_beta   90.00
_cell.angle_gamma   90.00
#
_symmetry.space_group_name_H-M   'P 1'
#
loop_
_entity.id
_entity.type
_entity.pdbx_description
1 polymer ?
#
loop_
_entity_poly.entity_id
_entity_poly.type
_entity_poly.pdbx_seq_one_letter_code
_entity_poly.pdbx_strand_id
1 'polypeptide(L)'
;MNQPKRRLGLSRTCVLMGCAILAIVAIALHRASLSGSASPLSPTSDKSRQITFSSLPVAFEPNLGQTDPQVKYLARGSGYNLFLTSNEAVLSLAAERCSSPTQKANNRLARFGKSQMMSQRGGASGTSVIRMQVAGGNANAQMVSNERLSGVSNYFSGQDPRNWRSDVPHYARVGYHDIYPGINLTFHGSEQQLEFDFVIAPGADPTPIGLRFDGAKRVATDAAGDLILASDARNLRMHKPVAYQENHGSRKLVEARFVVKTGKQVAFELGEYDHSRGLVIDPSITYSTFLGGSLEDDGLAIATDASGNAYVTGETVSTNFPPAGTPFQSSNSGSFDVFVSKLAPDGSSLVYSTYIGGSLNDSGNAIAVDGVGNAFVAGSTSSSDFPTTIGAFQQNFAGVSDAFVLELNSTGSSLIYSSFLGGSGNDVANGLAVDSLGSAYVVGVTSSITDFPTLNPIQANSGGSNSGFVTKLNPTGAALVYSTYLGGSTGDFAATIALDSSKNAFVTGATLSPAFPTTTGAFQTLCGTDGNCNGGSYDAFVTVINAAGNGFVYSTFLGGSGADQGLGIAVDSAANAYVTGLTNSNTNFPLKAALQPAFGGGTQDAFVTALNPAGNALTYSTFLGGSLVDAGTSIALDGSKNAYLTGQTSSSDFPTTNSTQTALGGGNDGFVTEINAAGSQRIFSTFLGGSQNENTLPVSGSPSGAIAVDSAGNIYVTGNTFSADFPTTAAAFGRNYVGNIDAFVAKIGSVGGTFSITVAPASATLTHGQTTAALTVTVTPSNGFNATVSLSCSGLPAGAACLFNPGSVAGGSGTSSLTISTTAGSAQSSASRHPGLFYALCLPIAGMSLFGAGLASGWSRKKRVVALLLGCLVFSGLMFVAACGGGGSSSTPPGTYNVTVQGTGGGVTINGTPVIQLTVQ
;
A
#
# COMPACT_ATOMS: atom_id res chain seq x y z
N MET A 1 40.63 54.85 -44.84
CA MET A 1 39.79 55.56 -45.82
C MET A 1 38.44 54.93 -45.91
N ASN A 2 37.42 55.66 -45.47
CA ASN A 2 35.97 55.61 -45.73
C ASN A 2 35.24 54.30 -45.83
N GLN A 3 34.43 54.05 -44.77
CA GLN A 3 33.18 53.35 -44.80
C GLN A 3 32.11 53.96 -45.68
N PRO A 4 31.08 53.24 -46.09
CA PRO A 4 29.76 53.74 -45.80
C PRO A 4 28.84 52.75 -45.13
N LYS A 5 28.11 53.24 -44.12
CA LYS A 5 26.96 52.61 -43.43
C LYS A 5 25.84 52.32 -44.43
N ARG A 6 25.33 51.07 -44.42
CA ARG A 6 24.02 50.80 -45.03
C ARG A 6 23.00 50.62 -43.92
N ARG A 7 22.00 51.49 -43.91
CA ARG A 7 20.75 51.34 -43.16
C ARG A 7 19.89 50.27 -43.82
N LEU A 8 19.48 49.30 -43.05
CA LEU A 8 18.38 48.39 -43.45
C LEU A 8 17.05 49.08 -43.14
N GLY A 9 16.31 49.50 -44.20
CA GLY A 9 14.91 49.88 -44.09
C GLY A 9 14.03 48.62 -44.00
N LEU A 10 13.32 48.45 -42.91
CA LEU A 10 12.24 47.45 -42.84
C LEU A 10 11.08 47.87 -43.74
N SER A 11 10.81 47.10 -44.74
CA SER A 11 9.69 47.30 -45.67
C SER A 11 8.35 47.16 -44.98
N ARG A 12 7.46 48.14 -45.19
CA ARG A 12 6.07 48.16 -44.68
C ARG A 12 5.20 46.97 -45.13
N THR A 13 5.73 46.11 -45.97
CA THR A 13 5.02 44.95 -46.53
C THR A 13 4.88 43.75 -45.56
N CYS A 14 5.80 43.60 -44.57
CA CYS A 14 5.72 42.50 -43.60
C CYS A 14 4.69 42.74 -42.51
N VAL A 15 4.29 43.96 -42.22
CA VAL A 15 3.29 44.27 -41.19
C VAL A 15 1.87 44.02 -41.70
N LEU A 16 1.61 44.24 -43.02
CA LEU A 16 0.31 43.99 -43.64
C LEU A 16 0.02 42.47 -43.85
N MET A 17 1.06 41.67 -44.00
CA MET A 17 0.87 40.20 -44.15
C MET A 17 0.57 39.48 -42.82
N GLY A 18 1.14 39.98 -41.71
CA GLY A 18 0.84 39.43 -40.35
C GLY A 18 -0.60 39.73 -39.88
N CYS A 19 -1.15 40.88 -40.22
CA CYS A 19 -2.53 41.23 -39.88
C CYS A 19 -3.55 40.52 -40.77
N ALA A 20 -3.22 40.13 -41.98
CA ALA A 20 -4.11 39.37 -42.89
C ALA A 20 -4.24 37.91 -42.45
N ILE A 21 -3.18 37.27 -41.92
CA ILE A 21 -3.22 35.90 -41.40
C ILE A 21 -4.04 35.81 -40.11
N LEU A 22 -3.92 36.81 -39.23
CA LEU A 22 -4.73 36.88 -38.01
C LEU A 22 -6.24 37.14 -38.29
N ALA A 23 -6.57 37.88 -39.32
CA ALA A 23 -7.96 38.12 -39.75
C ALA A 23 -8.60 36.86 -40.40
N ILE A 24 -7.81 36.07 -41.14
CA ILE A 24 -8.29 34.83 -41.77
C ILE A 24 -8.54 33.75 -40.74
N VAL A 25 -7.71 33.65 -39.69
CA VAL A 25 -7.92 32.71 -38.58
C VAL A 25 -9.14 33.10 -37.72
N ALA A 26 -9.38 34.39 -37.50
CA ALA A 26 -10.55 34.86 -36.78
C ALA A 26 -11.85 34.65 -37.55
N ILE A 27 -11.83 34.76 -38.90
CA ILE A 27 -12.99 34.51 -39.76
C ILE A 27 -13.27 33.01 -39.92
N ALA A 28 -12.24 32.16 -39.90
CA ALA A 28 -12.39 30.69 -39.90
C ALA A 28 -13.01 30.16 -38.59
N LEU A 29 -12.65 30.75 -37.44
CA LEU A 29 -13.24 30.44 -36.15
C LEU A 29 -14.69 30.98 -35.97
N HIS A 30 -15.07 32.02 -36.69
CA HIS A 30 -16.42 32.58 -36.62
C HIS A 30 -17.40 31.92 -37.59
N ARG A 31 -16.94 31.25 -38.65
CA ARG A 31 -17.78 30.47 -39.59
C ARG A 31 -18.02 29.01 -39.16
N ALA A 32 -17.28 28.51 -38.18
CA ALA A 32 -17.51 27.17 -37.63
C ALA A 32 -18.69 27.12 -36.61
N SER A 33 -19.31 28.25 -36.28
CA SER A 33 -20.38 28.34 -35.29
C SER A 33 -21.80 28.54 -35.85
N LEU A 34 -22.00 28.51 -37.19
CA LEU A 34 -23.32 28.75 -37.79
C LEU A 34 -23.65 27.81 -38.94
N SER A 35 -23.48 26.51 -38.80
CA SER A 35 -24.16 25.53 -39.65
C SER A 35 -24.30 24.18 -38.94
N GLY A 36 -25.19 24.10 -37.96
CA GLY A 36 -25.59 22.88 -37.32
C GLY A 36 -26.95 22.44 -37.88
N SER A 37 -26.96 21.61 -38.91
CA SER A 37 -28.11 20.73 -39.21
C SER A 37 -28.02 19.51 -38.30
N ALA A 38 -29.00 19.32 -37.42
CA ALA A 38 -29.16 18.21 -36.53
C ALA A 38 -29.35 16.91 -37.34
N SER A 39 -28.32 16.05 -37.32
CA SER A 39 -28.45 14.61 -37.54
C SER A 39 -28.51 13.91 -36.19
N PRO A 40 -29.34 12.88 -35.99
CA PRO A 40 -29.50 12.23 -34.71
C PRO A 40 -28.19 11.58 -34.29
N LEU A 41 -27.66 11.98 -33.14
CA LEU A 41 -26.54 11.37 -32.45
C LEU A 41 -26.88 9.91 -32.17
N SER A 42 -26.14 9.00 -32.80
CA SER A 42 -25.99 7.64 -32.31
C SER A 42 -25.38 7.73 -30.91
N PRO A 43 -25.85 6.97 -29.93
CA PRO A 43 -25.26 6.96 -28.63
C PRO A 43 -23.82 6.43 -28.76
N THR A 44 -22.86 7.33 -28.62
CA THR A 44 -21.51 6.95 -28.25
C THR A 44 -21.64 6.13 -27.00
N SER A 45 -21.21 4.88 -27.04
CA SER A 45 -21.11 4.01 -25.88
C SER A 45 -20.22 4.74 -24.87
N ASP A 46 -20.86 5.38 -23.91
CA ASP A 46 -20.24 5.73 -22.65
C ASP A 46 -19.70 4.41 -22.09
N LYS A 47 -18.39 4.19 -22.19
CA LYS A 47 -17.75 3.15 -21.44
C LYS A 47 -17.92 3.54 -19.99
N SER A 48 -19.10 3.23 -19.42
CA SER A 48 -19.30 3.19 -18.01
C SER A 48 -18.10 2.40 -17.45
N ARG A 49 -17.25 3.08 -16.71
CA ARG A 49 -16.27 2.43 -15.82
C ARG A 49 -17.08 1.41 -15.03
N GLN A 50 -17.02 0.17 -15.45
CA GLN A 50 -17.49 -0.93 -14.64
C GLN A 50 -16.51 -0.98 -13.46
N ILE A 51 -16.86 -0.32 -12.36
CA ILE A 51 -16.24 -0.55 -11.07
C ILE A 51 -16.62 -2.00 -10.76
N THR A 52 -15.70 -2.90 -10.94
CA THR A 52 -15.84 -4.27 -10.49
C THR A 52 -15.82 -4.22 -8.97
N PHE A 53 -16.96 -4.41 -8.34
CA PHE A 53 -17.11 -4.47 -6.87
C PHE A 53 -16.24 -5.54 -6.20
N SER A 54 -15.55 -6.36 -6.98
CA SER A 54 -14.61 -7.39 -6.51
C SER A 54 -13.28 -6.84 -5.96
N SER A 55 -13.00 -5.54 -6.06
CA SER A 55 -11.74 -4.92 -5.59
C SER A 55 -11.90 -4.03 -4.35
N LEU A 56 -13.09 -3.97 -3.76
CA LEU A 56 -13.31 -3.17 -2.55
C LEU A 56 -13.03 -4.01 -1.30
N PRO A 57 -12.36 -3.45 -0.26
CA PRO A 57 -12.18 -4.13 1.01
C PRO A 57 -13.54 -4.48 1.62
N VAL A 58 -13.57 -5.52 2.45
CA VAL A 58 -14.79 -5.90 3.18
C VAL A 58 -15.22 -4.73 4.05
N ALA A 59 -16.41 -4.20 3.75
CA ALA A 59 -16.99 -3.07 4.47
C ALA A 59 -18.27 -3.51 5.18
N PHE A 60 -18.42 -3.06 6.42
CA PHE A 60 -19.60 -3.35 7.23
C PHE A 60 -20.62 -2.22 7.15
N GLU A 61 -21.84 -2.54 6.80
CA GLU A 61 -22.96 -1.61 6.70
C GLU A 61 -23.93 -1.84 7.85
N PRO A 62 -24.34 -0.81 8.60
CA PRO A 62 -25.42 -0.97 9.59
C PRO A 62 -26.74 -1.27 8.87
N ASN A 63 -27.56 -2.11 9.47
CA ASN A 63 -28.90 -2.37 8.95
C ASN A 63 -29.85 -1.22 9.30
N LEU A 64 -30.10 -0.36 8.34
CA LEU A 64 -31.08 0.73 8.43
C LEU A 64 -32.46 0.36 7.83
N GLY A 65 -32.73 -0.94 7.67
CA GLY A 65 -33.96 -1.50 7.10
C GLY A 65 -33.79 -2.06 5.68
N GLN A 66 -32.54 -2.28 5.23
CA GLN A 66 -32.24 -2.92 3.95
C GLN A 66 -32.25 -4.45 4.00
N THR A 67 -32.28 -5.05 5.19
CA THR A 67 -32.35 -6.50 5.39
C THR A 67 -33.19 -6.87 6.64
N ASP A 68 -33.22 -8.14 7.01
CA ASP A 68 -33.96 -8.65 8.19
C ASP A 68 -33.65 -7.82 9.45
N PRO A 69 -34.65 -7.46 10.27
CA PRO A 69 -34.46 -6.64 11.48
C PRO A 69 -33.56 -7.25 12.55
N GLN A 70 -33.36 -8.57 12.56
CA GLN A 70 -32.43 -9.22 13.47
C GLN A 70 -30.97 -8.95 13.14
N VAL A 71 -30.66 -8.66 11.88
CA VAL A 71 -29.32 -8.28 11.43
C VAL A 71 -29.02 -6.86 11.92
N LYS A 72 -27.86 -6.66 12.50
CA LYS A 72 -27.35 -5.36 12.95
C LYS A 72 -26.38 -4.75 11.93
N TYR A 73 -25.50 -5.58 11.40
CA TYR A 73 -24.56 -5.21 10.36
C TYR A 73 -24.51 -6.27 9.29
N LEU A 74 -24.20 -5.87 8.08
CA LEU A 74 -23.95 -6.78 6.96
C LEU A 74 -22.66 -6.41 6.24
N ALA A 75 -22.00 -7.40 5.65
CA ALA A 75 -20.84 -7.21 4.79
C ALA A 75 -20.92 -8.15 3.58
N ARG A 76 -20.30 -7.77 2.49
CA ARG A 76 -20.26 -8.55 1.24
C ARG A 76 -18.82 -8.79 0.84
N GLY A 77 -18.47 -10.06 0.70
CA GLY A 77 -17.17 -10.49 0.20
C GLY A 77 -17.30 -11.28 -1.10
N SER A 78 -16.16 -11.67 -1.64
CA SER A 78 -16.11 -12.49 -2.86
C SER A 78 -16.69 -13.87 -2.63
N GLY A 79 -17.90 -14.10 -3.14
CA GLY A 79 -18.60 -15.38 -3.04
C GLY A 79 -19.31 -15.65 -1.72
N TYR A 80 -19.40 -14.66 -0.81
CA TYR A 80 -20.19 -14.78 0.42
C TYR A 80 -20.87 -13.47 0.80
N ASN A 81 -21.93 -13.59 1.62
CA ASN A 81 -22.51 -12.47 2.36
C ASN A 81 -22.45 -12.79 3.85
N LEU A 82 -22.04 -11.84 4.65
CA LEU A 82 -22.02 -11.93 6.10
C LEU A 82 -23.15 -11.08 6.69
N PHE A 83 -23.84 -11.63 7.68
CA PHE A 83 -24.85 -10.93 8.46
C PHE A 83 -24.53 -11.10 9.95
N LEU A 84 -24.28 -9.99 10.64
CA LEU A 84 -24.02 -9.98 12.08
C LEU A 84 -25.29 -9.64 12.82
N THR A 85 -25.71 -10.52 13.72
CA THR A 85 -26.81 -10.30 14.67
C THR A 85 -26.26 -10.02 16.07
N SER A 86 -27.09 -9.92 17.08
CA SER A 86 -26.62 -9.71 18.47
C SER A 86 -25.79 -10.86 19.04
N ASN A 87 -25.87 -12.06 18.47
CA ASN A 87 -25.29 -13.28 19.07
C ASN A 87 -24.71 -14.28 18.07
N GLU A 88 -24.77 -14.00 16.76
CA GLU A 88 -24.22 -14.88 15.74
C GLU A 88 -23.73 -14.11 14.51
N ALA A 89 -22.77 -14.70 13.80
CA ALA A 89 -22.35 -14.32 12.46
C ALA A 89 -22.86 -15.38 11.46
N VAL A 90 -23.66 -14.94 10.49
CA VAL A 90 -24.28 -15.81 9.49
C VAL A 90 -23.61 -15.59 8.15
N LEU A 91 -22.93 -16.62 7.64
CA LEU A 91 -22.29 -16.60 6.31
C LEU A 91 -23.18 -17.35 5.31
N SER A 92 -23.57 -16.66 4.25
CA SER A 92 -24.26 -17.23 3.10
C SER A 92 -23.27 -17.41 1.96
N LEU A 93 -22.92 -18.65 1.63
CA LEU A 93 -21.91 -19.02 0.64
C LEU A 93 -22.58 -19.33 -0.70
N ALA A 94 -22.11 -18.71 -1.80
CA ALA A 94 -22.55 -19.03 -3.15
C ALA A 94 -21.84 -20.29 -3.65
N ALA A 95 -22.56 -21.17 -4.36
CA ALA A 95 -21.95 -22.31 -5.00
C ALA A 95 -21.05 -21.87 -6.17
N GLU A 96 -19.90 -22.51 -6.33
CA GLU A 96 -19.04 -22.35 -7.51
C GLU A 96 -19.81 -22.75 -8.78
N ARG A 97 -19.85 -21.89 -9.76
CA ARG A 97 -20.36 -22.25 -11.07
C ARG A 97 -19.30 -23.08 -11.78
N CYS A 98 -19.48 -24.39 -11.84
CA CYS A 98 -18.75 -25.23 -12.76
C CYS A 98 -19.13 -24.78 -14.20
N SER A 99 -18.25 -24.04 -14.87
CA SER A 99 -18.36 -23.75 -16.28
C SER A 99 -17.96 -25.01 -17.06
N SER A 100 -18.94 -25.82 -17.44
CA SER A 100 -18.73 -26.86 -18.44
C SER A 100 -18.49 -26.19 -19.79
N PRO A 101 -17.40 -26.51 -20.50
CA PRO A 101 -17.15 -25.95 -21.84
C PRO A 101 -17.86 -26.78 -22.86
N THR A 102 -19.13 -26.51 -23.17
CA THR A 102 -19.75 -26.78 -24.50
C THR A 102 -21.18 -26.24 -24.56
N GLN A 103 -21.36 -25.08 -25.13
CA GLN A 103 -22.45 -24.85 -26.10
C GLN A 103 -22.21 -23.52 -26.83
N LYS A 104 -21.90 -23.67 -28.13
CA LYS A 104 -21.79 -22.59 -29.10
C LYS A 104 -23.10 -21.80 -29.19
N ALA A 105 -22.94 -20.51 -29.23
CA ALA A 105 -23.98 -19.53 -29.44
C ALA A 105 -24.81 -19.77 -30.72
N ASN A 106 -26.13 -19.64 -30.62
CA ASN A 106 -26.97 -19.19 -31.70
C ASN A 106 -27.79 -17.98 -31.21
N ASN A 107 -27.37 -16.82 -31.68
CA ASN A 107 -28.10 -15.58 -31.58
C ASN A 107 -29.40 -15.64 -32.38
N ARG A 108 -30.54 -15.31 -31.77
CA ARG A 108 -31.60 -14.54 -32.42
C ARG A 108 -32.42 -13.73 -31.38
N LEU A 109 -32.54 -12.46 -31.69
CA LEU A 109 -33.34 -11.46 -31.05
C LEU A 109 -34.80 -11.90 -30.79
N ALA A 110 -35.32 -11.66 -29.61
CA ALA A 110 -36.73 -11.52 -29.37
C ALA A 110 -37.04 -10.45 -28.31
N ARG A 111 -37.95 -9.60 -28.63
CA ARG A 111 -38.42 -8.36 -28.04
C ARG A 111 -39.08 -8.52 -26.67
N PHE A 112 -39.08 -7.43 -25.94
CA PHE A 112 -39.87 -7.05 -24.74
C PHE A 112 -41.27 -7.64 -24.63
N GLY A 113 -41.64 -8.03 -23.41
CA GLY A 113 -43.03 -8.28 -23.05
C GLY A 113 -43.24 -8.85 -21.65
N LYS A 114 -43.65 -7.98 -20.70
CA LYS A 114 -44.52 -8.19 -19.53
C LYS A 114 -44.43 -9.46 -18.69
N SER A 115 -44.05 -9.21 -17.43
CA SER A 115 -44.65 -9.77 -16.19
C SER A 115 -45.45 -11.07 -16.29
N GLN A 116 -44.90 -12.13 -15.67
CA GLN A 116 -45.71 -13.10 -14.91
C GLN A 116 -44.85 -13.85 -13.92
N MET A 117 -45.26 -13.76 -12.65
CA MET A 117 -44.89 -14.73 -11.61
C MET A 117 -45.33 -16.11 -12.08
N MET A 118 -44.41 -17.03 -12.24
CA MET A 118 -44.70 -18.46 -12.17
C MET A 118 -43.53 -19.23 -11.60
N SER A 119 -43.84 -19.96 -10.54
CA SER A 119 -43.01 -20.99 -9.96
C SER A 119 -42.52 -21.95 -11.03
N GLN A 120 -41.21 -22.01 -11.26
CA GLN A 120 -40.60 -23.18 -11.92
C GLN A 120 -39.58 -23.82 -11.01
N ARG A 121 -39.90 -25.06 -10.64
CA ARG A 121 -38.95 -26.05 -10.16
C ARG A 121 -37.93 -26.28 -11.25
N GLY A 122 -36.68 -25.89 -11.02
CA GLY A 122 -35.55 -26.10 -11.92
C GLY A 122 -34.25 -25.77 -11.24
N GLY A 123 -33.48 -26.78 -10.83
CA GLY A 123 -32.04 -26.74 -10.52
C GLY A 123 -31.66 -25.73 -9.42
N ALA A 124 -31.67 -26.13 -8.16
CA ALA A 124 -31.19 -25.36 -7.06
C ALA A 124 -29.70 -25.03 -7.28
N SER A 125 -29.39 -23.75 -7.58
CA SER A 125 -28.11 -23.16 -7.29
C SER A 125 -27.98 -23.17 -5.76
N GLY A 126 -27.27 -24.18 -5.20
CA GLY A 126 -27.22 -24.40 -3.75
C GLY A 126 -26.42 -23.28 -3.07
N THR A 127 -27.10 -22.44 -2.34
CA THR A 127 -26.44 -21.60 -1.33
C THR A 127 -26.32 -22.41 -0.05
N SER A 128 -25.11 -22.47 0.54
CA SER A 128 -24.91 -23.01 1.90
C SER A 128 -24.87 -21.88 2.90
N VAL A 129 -25.50 -22.09 4.04
CA VAL A 129 -25.49 -21.13 5.15
C VAL A 129 -24.75 -21.74 6.32
N ILE A 130 -23.70 -21.09 6.78
CA ILE A 130 -22.97 -21.43 8.00
C ILE A 130 -23.25 -20.33 9.04
N ARG A 131 -23.66 -20.75 10.24
CA ARG A 131 -23.90 -19.89 11.39
C ARG A 131 -22.80 -20.09 12.41
N MET A 132 -21.99 -19.08 12.65
CA MET A 132 -21.01 -19.07 13.73
C MET A 132 -21.63 -18.42 14.96
N GLN A 133 -21.83 -19.17 16.01
CA GLN A 133 -22.34 -18.70 17.30
C GLN A 133 -21.22 -18.70 18.32
N VAL A 134 -21.18 -17.68 19.15
CA VAL A 134 -20.26 -17.59 20.29
C VAL A 134 -20.92 -18.38 21.46
N ALA A 135 -20.39 -19.56 21.74
CA ALA A 135 -20.99 -20.50 22.69
C ALA A 135 -20.88 -19.96 24.13
N GLY A 136 -22.03 -19.76 24.79
CA GLY A 136 -22.06 -19.20 26.15
C GLY A 136 -21.72 -17.72 26.26
N GLY A 137 -21.59 -17.03 25.13
CA GLY A 137 -21.33 -15.60 25.09
C GLY A 137 -22.56 -14.77 25.50
N ASN A 138 -22.30 -13.51 25.87
CA ASN A 138 -23.32 -12.54 26.27
C ASN A 138 -24.23 -12.18 25.06
N ALA A 139 -25.46 -12.66 25.05
CA ALA A 139 -26.43 -12.38 23.99
C ALA A 139 -26.82 -10.89 23.87
N ASN A 140 -26.52 -10.08 24.89
CA ASN A 140 -26.78 -8.64 24.94
C ASN A 140 -25.49 -7.82 24.79
N ALA A 141 -24.41 -8.41 24.28
CA ALA A 141 -23.16 -7.69 24.03
C ALA A 141 -23.42 -6.47 23.14
N GLN A 142 -22.88 -5.33 23.54
CA GLN A 142 -23.02 -4.11 22.77
C GLN A 142 -22.21 -4.21 21.47
N MET A 143 -22.90 -4.03 20.34
CA MET A 143 -22.23 -3.94 19.04
C MET A 143 -21.84 -2.50 18.75
N VAL A 144 -20.58 -2.28 18.38
CA VAL A 144 -20.01 -0.98 18.03
C VAL A 144 -19.29 -1.10 16.69
N SER A 145 -19.63 -0.18 15.78
CA SER A 145 -18.89 -0.03 14.52
C SER A 145 -17.79 1.01 14.67
N ASN A 146 -16.61 0.68 14.19
CA ASN A 146 -15.42 1.53 14.25
C ASN A 146 -14.86 1.76 12.85
N GLU A 147 -14.07 2.83 12.69
CA GLU A 147 -13.37 3.17 11.45
C GLU A 147 -14.35 3.38 10.27
N ARG A 148 -15.05 4.50 10.32
CA ARG A 148 -15.96 4.87 9.23
C ARG A 148 -15.17 5.12 7.94
N LEU A 149 -15.54 4.39 6.88
CA LEU A 149 -14.98 4.55 5.54
C LEU A 149 -15.67 5.70 4.80
N SER A 150 -15.01 6.23 3.78
CA SER A 150 -15.55 7.31 2.96
C SER A 150 -16.70 6.88 2.04
N GLY A 151 -16.84 5.56 1.78
CA GLY A 151 -17.88 4.98 0.95
C GLY A 151 -19.25 4.97 1.63
N VAL A 152 -20.31 4.99 0.82
CA VAL A 152 -21.70 4.80 1.25
C VAL A 152 -22.43 3.89 0.28
N SER A 153 -23.42 3.14 0.76
CA SER A 153 -24.31 2.33 -0.08
C SER A 153 -25.70 2.96 -0.19
N ASN A 154 -26.33 2.79 -1.36
CA ASN A 154 -27.69 3.24 -1.61
C ASN A 154 -28.57 2.05 -2.06
N TYR A 155 -29.70 1.88 -1.41
CA TYR A 155 -30.65 0.78 -1.62
C TYR A 155 -31.98 1.33 -2.12
N PHE A 156 -32.33 1.11 -3.38
CA PHE A 156 -33.57 1.52 -4.02
C PHE A 156 -34.44 0.30 -4.27
N SER A 157 -35.09 -0.22 -3.21
CA SER A 157 -35.93 -1.41 -3.29
C SER A 157 -37.38 -1.06 -3.59
N GLY A 158 -37.91 -1.59 -4.71
CA GLY A 158 -39.30 -1.36 -5.14
C GLY A 158 -39.55 0.06 -5.67
N GLN A 159 -40.85 0.35 -5.93
CA GLN A 159 -41.28 1.65 -6.50
C GLN A 159 -41.63 2.70 -5.43
N ASP A 160 -41.70 2.30 -4.15
CA ASP A 160 -42.06 3.24 -3.07
C ASP A 160 -40.76 3.84 -2.48
N PRO A 161 -40.55 5.16 -2.61
CA PRO A 161 -39.36 5.83 -2.06
C PRO A 161 -39.20 5.71 -0.54
N ARG A 162 -40.29 5.42 0.19
CA ARG A 162 -40.23 5.21 1.65
C ARG A 162 -39.41 3.94 2.04
N ASN A 163 -39.25 3.02 1.09
CA ASN A 163 -38.43 1.82 1.24
C ASN A 163 -36.97 2.01 0.80
N TRP A 164 -36.65 3.18 0.29
CA TRP A 164 -35.30 3.49 -0.13
C TRP A 164 -34.43 3.86 1.08
N ARG A 165 -33.17 3.44 1.03
CA ARG A 165 -32.14 3.79 2.02
C ARG A 165 -30.96 4.36 1.28
N SER A 166 -30.68 5.64 1.47
CA SER A 166 -29.52 6.34 0.90
C SER A 166 -28.50 6.60 2.00
N ASP A 167 -27.25 6.80 1.57
CA ASP A 167 -26.13 7.21 2.43
C ASP A 167 -25.84 6.25 3.60
N VAL A 168 -26.10 4.95 3.40
CA VAL A 168 -25.75 3.92 4.41
C VAL A 168 -24.24 3.91 4.58
N PRO A 169 -23.72 4.27 5.76
CA PRO A 169 -22.28 4.39 5.96
C PRO A 169 -21.59 3.04 5.97
N HIS A 170 -20.32 3.02 5.55
CA HIS A 170 -19.43 1.86 5.63
C HIS A 170 -18.48 1.99 6.81
N TYR A 171 -18.16 0.85 7.43
CA TYR A 171 -17.19 0.74 8.52
C TYR A 171 -16.21 -0.38 8.23
N ALA A 172 -14.94 -0.19 8.62
CA ALA A 172 -13.91 -1.20 8.46
C ALA A 172 -14.02 -2.31 9.52
N ARG A 173 -14.56 -1.98 10.72
CA ARG A 173 -14.65 -2.92 11.86
C ARG A 173 -15.99 -2.86 12.56
N VAL A 174 -16.43 -4.03 13.08
CA VAL A 174 -17.59 -4.17 13.96
C VAL A 174 -17.22 -5.06 15.14
N GLY A 175 -17.32 -4.53 16.36
CA GLY A 175 -16.98 -5.22 17.59
C GLY A 175 -18.19 -5.58 18.46
N TYR A 176 -18.12 -6.71 19.17
CA TYR A 176 -18.98 -7.07 20.29
C TYR A 176 -18.21 -6.81 21.57
N HIS A 177 -18.64 -5.85 22.37
CA HIS A 177 -18.02 -5.53 23.64
C HIS A 177 -18.52 -6.48 24.74
N ASP A 178 -17.59 -6.95 25.57
CA ASP A 178 -17.87 -7.89 26.66
C ASP A 178 -18.71 -9.09 26.22
N ILE A 179 -18.31 -9.70 25.10
CA ILE A 179 -18.92 -10.96 24.63
C ILE A 179 -18.75 -12.10 25.65
N TYR A 180 -17.65 -12.05 26.41
CA TYR A 180 -17.46 -12.69 27.72
C TYR A 180 -16.90 -11.63 28.68
N PRO A 181 -16.96 -11.81 30.01
CA PRO A 181 -16.40 -10.81 30.94
C PRO A 181 -14.95 -10.47 30.65
N GLY A 182 -14.71 -9.21 30.26
CA GLY A 182 -13.38 -8.72 29.89
C GLY A 182 -12.84 -9.20 28.53
N ILE A 183 -13.71 -9.76 27.66
CA ILE A 183 -13.32 -10.24 26.33
C ILE A 183 -14.21 -9.61 25.26
N ASN A 184 -13.59 -8.98 24.28
CA ASN A 184 -14.24 -8.42 23.09
C ASN A 184 -14.02 -9.34 21.89
N LEU A 185 -14.97 -9.36 20.96
CA LEU A 185 -14.85 -10.00 19.65
C LEU A 185 -15.00 -8.93 18.58
N THR A 186 -14.01 -8.77 17.71
CA THR A 186 -14.03 -7.77 16.64
C THR A 186 -13.96 -8.45 15.28
N PHE A 187 -14.90 -8.14 14.40
CA PHE A 187 -14.85 -8.50 12.97
C PHE A 187 -14.26 -7.37 12.16
N HIS A 188 -13.35 -7.70 11.28
CA HIS A 188 -12.77 -6.76 10.33
C HIS A 188 -12.51 -7.44 8.99
N GLY A 189 -12.21 -6.66 7.98
CA GLY A 189 -11.85 -7.16 6.66
C GLY A 189 -10.42 -6.82 6.34
N SER A 190 -9.62 -7.82 5.99
CA SER A 190 -8.33 -7.66 5.36
C SER A 190 -8.44 -8.21 3.93
N GLU A 191 -8.12 -7.39 2.91
CA GLU A 191 -8.00 -7.78 1.50
C GLU A 191 -9.11 -8.67 0.93
N GLN A 192 -10.39 -8.33 1.19
CA GLN A 192 -11.60 -9.10 0.82
C GLN A 192 -11.83 -10.38 1.63
N GLN A 193 -11.03 -10.67 2.63
CA GLN A 193 -11.23 -11.76 3.57
C GLN A 193 -11.85 -11.24 4.86
N LEU A 194 -12.68 -12.05 5.45
CA LEU A 194 -13.30 -11.77 6.73
C LEU A 194 -12.41 -12.31 7.84
N GLU A 195 -11.99 -11.45 8.74
CA GLU A 195 -11.21 -11.81 9.92
C GLU A 195 -11.97 -11.46 11.19
N PHE A 196 -11.56 -12.05 12.30
CA PHE A 196 -12.07 -11.69 13.61
C PHE A 196 -11.06 -11.98 14.72
N ASP A 197 -11.01 -11.10 15.71
CA ASP A 197 -10.09 -11.17 16.84
C ASP A 197 -10.86 -11.32 18.14
N PHE A 198 -10.36 -12.15 19.06
CA PHE A 198 -10.70 -12.06 20.47
C PHE A 198 -9.64 -11.24 21.21
N VAL A 199 -10.07 -10.15 21.80
CA VAL A 199 -9.22 -9.26 22.61
C VAL A 199 -9.57 -9.47 24.08
N ILE A 200 -8.64 -10.08 24.81
CA ILE A 200 -8.77 -10.49 26.21
C ILE A 200 -8.09 -9.45 27.09
N ALA A 201 -8.83 -8.85 28.01
CA ALA A 201 -8.28 -7.89 28.95
C ALA A 201 -7.35 -8.57 30.00
N PRO A 202 -6.40 -7.84 30.61
CA PRO A 202 -5.58 -8.37 31.70
C PRO A 202 -6.44 -8.98 32.81
N GLY A 203 -6.12 -10.22 33.21
CA GLY A 203 -6.83 -10.97 34.24
C GLY A 203 -8.15 -11.60 33.82
N ALA A 204 -8.61 -11.40 32.56
CA ALA A 204 -9.78 -12.10 32.04
C ALA A 204 -9.44 -13.56 31.69
N ASP A 205 -10.41 -14.44 31.87
CA ASP A 205 -10.27 -15.89 31.59
C ASP A 205 -10.71 -16.19 30.14
N PRO A 206 -9.82 -16.62 29.23
CA PRO A 206 -10.17 -17.01 27.86
C PRO A 206 -10.76 -18.39 27.72
N THR A 207 -10.75 -19.21 28.76
CA THR A 207 -11.22 -20.62 28.69
C THR A 207 -12.69 -20.79 28.27
N PRO A 208 -13.60 -19.81 28.52
CA PRO A 208 -14.98 -19.90 28.04
C PRO A 208 -15.12 -19.66 26.54
N ILE A 209 -14.10 -19.11 25.84
CA ILE A 209 -14.22 -18.81 24.42
C ILE A 209 -14.49 -20.08 23.64
N GLY A 210 -15.63 -20.12 22.97
CA GLY A 210 -16.06 -21.25 22.16
C GLY A 210 -16.89 -20.79 20.97
N LEU A 211 -16.65 -21.39 19.82
CA LEU A 211 -17.42 -21.17 18.60
C LEU A 211 -18.22 -22.41 18.26
N ARG A 212 -19.49 -22.25 17.84
CA ARG A 212 -20.32 -23.34 17.33
C ARG A 212 -20.69 -23.01 15.86
N PHE A 213 -20.51 -24.00 15.00
CA PHE A 213 -20.75 -23.86 13.56
C PHE A 213 -21.97 -24.69 13.11
N ASP A 214 -23.15 -24.07 13.15
CA ASP A 214 -24.38 -24.68 12.63
C ASP A 214 -24.45 -24.52 11.12
N GLY A 215 -24.96 -25.52 10.41
CA GLY A 215 -25.00 -25.56 8.93
C GLY A 215 -23.76 -26.19 8.27
N ALA A 216 -22.63 -26.29 8.96
CA ALA A 216 -21.50 -27.07 8.48
C ALA A 216 -21.82 -28.58 8.55
N LYS A 217 -21.47 -29.35 7.51
CA LYS A 217 -21.60 -30.81 7.49
C LYS A 217 -20.59 -31.48 8.43
N ARG A 218 -19.35 -30.99 8.39
CA ARG A 218 -18.25 -31.48 9.21
C ARG A 218 -17.41 -30.28 9.67
N VAL A 219 -16.94 -30.38 10.90
CA VAL A 219 -15.93 -29.42 11.47
C VAL A 219 -14.75 -30.28 11.91
N ALA A 220 -13.58 -30.00 11.42
CA ALA A 220 -12.36 -30.75 11.75
C ALA A 220 -11.13 -29.85 11.56
N THR A 221 -10.05 -30.12 12.25
CA THR A 221 -8.74 -29.54 11.95
C THR A 221 -8.00 -30.41 10.95
N ASP A 222 -7.24 -29.80 10.04
CA ASP A 222 -6.33 -30.51 9.16
C ASP A 222 -4.93 -30.69 9.79
N ALA A 223 -3.99 -31.22 9.03
CA ALA A 223 -2.62 -31.48 9.51
C ALA A 223 -1.83 -30.19 9.81
N ALA A 224 -2.18 -29.06 9.20
CA ALA A 224 -1.57 -27.78 9.47
C ALA A 224 -2.17 -27.07 10.72
N GLY A 225 -3.24 -27.62 11.26
CA GLY A 225 -3.97 -27.05 12.40
C GLY A 225 -5.08 -26.07 12.02
N ASP A 226 -5.36 -25.91 10.72
CA ASP A 226 -6.46 -25.09 10.22
C ASP A 226 -7.81 -25.74 10.46
N LEU A 227 -8.83 -24.93 10.74
CA LEU A 227 -10.20 -25.42 10.94
C LEU A 227 -10.95 -25.46 9.60
N ILE A 228 -11.41 -26.64 9.21
CA ILE A 228 -12.17 -26.90 7.99
C ILE A 228 -13.65 -27.07 8.31
N LEU A 229 -14.48 -26.21 7.76
CA LEU A 229 -15.94 -26.24 7.84
C LEU A 229 -16.50 -26.73 6.50
N ALA A 230 -16.80 -28.01 6.38
CA ALA A 230 -17.34 -28.57 5.15
C ALA A 230 -18.81 -28.15 4.94
N SER A 231 -19.18 -27.72 3.73
CA SER A 231 -20.55 -27.37 3.38
C SER A 231 -20.95 -27.94 1.99
N ASP A 232 -22.22 -27.76 1.61
CA ASP A 232 -22.72 -28.20 0.29
C ASP A 232 -22.20 -27.34 -0.86
N ALA A 233 -21.95 -26.07 -0.62
CA ALA A 233 -21.54 -25.12 -1.65
C ALA A 233 -20.02 -25.12 -1.86
N ARG A 234 -19.27 -24.94 -0.76
CA ARG A 234 -17.81 -24.98 -0.70
C ARG A 234 -17.34 -25.11 0.74
N ASN A 235 -16.11 -25.60 0.93
CA ASN A 235 -15.51 -25.64 2.26
C ASN A 235 -15.06 -24.23 2.66
N LEU A 236 -15.30 -23.86 3.91
CA LEU A 236 -14.71 -22.68 4.53
C LEU A 236 -13.50 -23.15 5.33
N ARG A 237 -12.40 -22.45 5.20
CA ARG A 237 -11.16 -22.68 5.96
C ARG A 237 -10.93 -21.50 6.87
N MET A 238 -10.58 -21.76 8.12
CA MET A 238 -10.08 -20.77 9.07
C MET A 238 -8.69 -21.23 9.51
N HIS A 239 -7.71 -20.36 9.33
CA HIS A 239 -6.32 -20.69 9.60
C HIS A 239 -6.06 -20.91 11.11
N LYS A 240 -5.00 -21.67 11.43
CA LYS A 240 -4.53 -21.88 12.79
C LYS A 240 -4.46 -20.53 13.52
N PRO A 241 -5.02 -20.39 14.72
CA PRO A 241 -5.02 -19.11 15.42
C PRO A 241 -3.61 -18.71 15.83
N VAL A 242 -3.27 -17.44 15.65
CA VAL A 242 -2.10 -16.79 16.21
C VAL A 242 -2.53 -16.09 17.49
N ALA A 243 -1.92 -16.39 18.63
CA ALA A 243 -2.16 -15.66 19.86
C ALA A 243 -0.90 -14.92 20.29
N TYR A 244 -1.07 -13.73 20.84
CA TYR A 244 0.06 -12.92 21.29
C TYR A 244 -0.30 -12.00 22.45
N GLN A 245 0.71 -11.66 23.26
CA GLN A 245 0.65 -10.63 24.27
C GLN A 245 1.56 -9.46 23.92
N GLU A 246 1.10 -8.25 24.15
CA GLU A 246 1.92 -7.06 23.96
C GLU A 246 2.71 -6.72 25.24
N ASN A 247 4.02 -6.50 25.08
CA ASN A 247 4.92 -6.13 26.15
C ASN A 247 5.81 -4.96 25.72
N HIS A 248 5.50 -3.74 26.18
CA HIS A 248 6.27 -2.53 25.86
C HIS A 248 6.59 -2.37 24.37
N GLY A 249 5.61 -2.67 23.49
CA GLY A 249 5.75 -2.53 22.05
C GLY A 249 6.34 -3.75 21.33
N SER A 250 6.58 -4.85 22.04
CA SER A 250 6.92 -6.14 21.45
C SER A 250 5.78 -7.14 21.63
N ARG A 251 5.46 -7.91 20.59
CA ARG A 251 4.52 -9.03 20.66
C ARG A 251 5.25 -10.28 21.11
N LYS A 252 4.80 -10.89 22.19
CA LYS A 252 5.24 -12.21 22.60
C LYS A 252 4.19 -13.21 22.10
N LEU A 253 4.55 -14.07 21.17
CA LEU A 253 3.67 -15.12 20.69
C LEU A 253 3.33 -16.09 21.83
N VAL A 254 2.06 -16.53 21.83
CA VAL A 254 1.52 -17.55 22.72
C VAL A 254 1.07 -18.70 21.82
N GLU A 255 1.50 -19.90 22.11
CA GLU A 255 1.03 -21.06 21.35
C GLU A 255 -0.49 -21.13 21.39
N ALA A 256 -1.14 -21.29 20.23
CA ALA A 256 -2.59 -21.37 20.13
C ALA A 256 -2.98 -22.40 19.10
N ARG A 257 -4.07 -23.14 19.39
CA ARG A 257 -4.63 -24.11 18.46
C ARG A 257 -6.13 -24.27 18.62
N PHE A 258 -6.80 -24.68 17.55
CA PHE A 258 -8.20 -25.08 17.62
C PHE A 258 -8.35 -26.46 18.26
N VAL A 259 -9.34 -26.59 19.13
CA VAL A 259 -9.78 -27.86 19.71
C VAL A 259 -11.22 -28.12 19.32
N VAL A 260 -11.44 -29.04 18.40
CA VAL A 260 -12.79 -29.44 17.98
C VAL A 260 -13.41 -30.33 19.00
N LYS A 261 -14.50 -29.86 19.61
CA LYS A 261 -15.31 -30.59 20.60
C LYS A 261 -16.52 -31.23 19.94
N THR A 262 -17.26 -32.08 20.70
CA THR A 262 -18.52 -32.69 20.26
C THR A 262 -19.56 -31.62 19.90
N GLY A 263 -20.48 -31.91 18.96
CA GLY A 263 -21.55 -30.98 18.58
C GLY A 263 -21.11 -29.79 17.72
N LYS A 264 -19.99 -29.94 16.97
CA LYS A 264 -19.45 -28.88 16.09
C LYS A 264 -19.01 -27.61 16.84
N GLN A 265 -18.64 -27.78 18.10
CA GLN A 265 -18.03 -26.70 18.89
C GLN A 265 -16.53 -26.75 18.73
N VAL A 266 -15.94 -25.54 18.70
CA VAL A 266 -14.50 -25.32 18.61
C VAL A 266 -14.10 -24.41 19.75
N ALA A 267 -13.09 -24.80 20.50
CA ALA A 267 -12.45 -23.98 21.52
C ALA A 267 -11.03 -23.64 21.09
N PHE A 268 -10.41 -22.74 21.82
CA PHE A 268 -8.99 -22.42 21.70
C PHE A 268 -8.24 -23.07 22.85
N GLU A 269 -7.11 -23.69 22.56
CA GLU A 269 -6.14 -24.12 23.56
C GLU A 269 -4.91 -23.21 23.42
N LEU A 270 -4.52 -22.63 24.55
CA LEU A 270 -3.46 -21.62 24.63
C LEU A 270 -2.31 -22.20 25.44
N GLY A 271 -1.06 -21.91 25.04
CA GLY A 271 0.12 -22.17 25.84
C GLY A 271 0.23 -21.24 27.04
N GLU A 272 1.36 -21.30 27.75
CA GLU A 272 1.61 -20.44 28.91
C GLU A 272 1.76 -18.97 28.48
N TYR A 273 1.09 -18.07 29.21
CA TYR A 273 1.14 -16.63 29.01
C TYR A 273 1.00 -15.87 30.33
N ASP A 274 1.32 -14.57 30.32
CA ASP A 274 1.24 -13.70 31.48
C ASP A 274 -0.21 -13.18 31.67
N HIS A 275 -0.92 -13.74 32.64
CA HIS A 275 -2.33 -13.36 32.92
C HIS A 275 -2.50 -11.92 33.38
N SER A 276 -1.45 -11.22 33.78
CA SER A 276 -1.50 -9.79 34.15
C SER A 276 -1.54 -8.87 32.94
N ARG A 277 -1.45 -9.39 31.72
CA ARG A 277 -1.40 -8.64 30.46
C ARG A 277 -2.54 -9.04 29.54
N GLY A 278 -2.89 -8.12 28.63
CA GLY A 278 -3.83 -8.40 27.55
C GLY A 278 -3.32 -9.50 26.62
N LEU A 279 -4.22 -10.31 26.10
CA LEU A 279 -3.95 -11.35 25.11
C LEU A 279 -4.87 -11.14 23.90
N VAL A 280 -4.32 -11.25 22.70
CA VAL A 280 -5.09 -11.24 21.45
C VAL A 280 -4.99 -12.62 20.82
N ILE A 281 -6.12 -13.15 20.35
CA ILE A 281 -6.18 -14.36 19.53
C ILE A 281 -6.68 -13.92 18.16
N ASP A 282 -5.76 -13.92 17.21
CA ASP A 282 -5.91 -13.45 15.83
C ASP A 282 -5.73 -14.66 14.88
N PRO A 283 -6.78 -15.15 14.23
CA PRO A 283 -6.65 -16.14 13.17
C PRO A 283 -6.27 -15.48 11.84
N SER A 284 -5.09 -14.84 11.75
CA SER A 284 -4.64 -14.08 10.57
C SER A 284 -4.31 -15.01 9.38
N ILE A 285 -4.52 -14.49 8.18
CA ILE A 285 -4.27 -15.18 6.91
C ILE A 285 -3.09 -14.51 6.22
N THR A 286 -1.91 -15.11 6.34
CA THR A 286 -0.79 -14.88 5.44
C THR A 286 -0.63 -16.09 4.53
N TYR A 287 -0.14 -15.89 3.32
CA TYR A 287 0.20 -17.03 2.46
C TYR A 287 1.71 -17.09 2.20
N SER A 288 2.19 -18.31 1.99
CA SER A 288 3.51 -18.59 1.46
C SER A 288 3.42 -19.82 0.57
N THR A 289 4.00 -19.74 -0.62
CA THR A 289 3.83 -20.74 -1.69
C THR A 289 5.11 -20.94 -2.47
N PHE A 290 5.37 -22.16 -2.93
CA PHE A 290 6.33 -22.40 -4.00
C PHE A 290 5.75 -21.92 -5.33
N LEU A 291 6.62 -21.54 -6.24
CA LEU A 291 6.29 -21.16 -7.61
C LEU A 291 7.38 -21.72 -8.53
N GLY A 292 7.22 -22.96 -8.97
CA GLY A 292 8.25 -23.62 -9.76
C GLY A 292 7.75 -24.86 -10.49
N GLY A 293 8.64 -25.44 -11.27
CA GLY A 293 8.47 -26.69 -12.02
C GLY A 293 9.44 -27.76 -11.52
N SER A 294 9.93 -28.63 -12.41
CA SER A 294 10.74 -29.78 -12.01
C SER A 294 12.25 -29.56 -11.99
N LEU A 295 12.71 -28.37 -12.35
CA LEU A 295 14.14 -28.03 -12.42
C LEU A 295 14.41 -26.76 -11.60
N GLU A 296 15.27 -25.87 -12.10
CA GLU A 296 15.64 -24.62 -11.44
C GLU A 296 14.69 -23.50 -11.83
N ASP A 297 14.15 -22.83 -10.82
CA ASP A 297 13.20 -21.72 -10.94
C ASP A 297 13.56 -20.64 -9.92
N ASP A 298 13.95 -19.45 -10.38
CA ASP A 298 14.41 -18.36 -9.55
C ASP A 298 13.44 -17.17 -9.59
N GLY A 299 12.92 -16.76 -8.44
CA GLY A 299 12.13 -15.55 -8.28
C GLY A 299 13.04 -14.34 -8.02
N LEU A 300 13.18 -13.44 -9.00
CA LEU A 300 14.15 -12.34 -8.93
C LEU A 300 13.51 -10.99 -8.55
N ALA A 301 12.25 -10.74 -8.95
CA ALA A 301 11.58 -9.50 -8.65
C ALA A 301 10.07 -9.68 -8.40
N ILE A 302 9.52 -8.82 -7.54
CA ILE A 302 8.12 -8.82 -7.16
C ILE A 302 7.55 -7.40 -7.16
N ALA A 303 6.32 -7.26 -7.63
CA ALA A 303 5.53 -6.03 -7.53
C ALA A 303 4.09 -6.37 -7.14
N THR A 304 3.32 -5.39 -6.66
CA THR A 304 1.93 -5.58 -6.26
C THR A 304 1.03 -4.56 -6.94
N ASP A 305 -0.21 -4.95 -7.23
CA ASP A 305 -1.25 -4.01 -7.66
C ASP A 305 -2.11 -3.54 -6.46
N ALA A 306 -2.94 -2.53 -6.69
CA ALA A 306 -3.85 -1.99 -5.67
C ALA A 306 -4.90 -2.99 -5.16
N SER A 307 -5.03 -4.15 -5.81
CA SER A 307 -5.93 -5.25 -5.42
C SER A 307 -5.22 -6.31 -4.56
N GLY A 308 -3.93 -6.14 -4.29
CA GLY A 308 -3.11 -7.09 -3.52
C GLY A 308 -2.68 -8.33 -4.33
N ASN A 309 -2.80 -8.32 -5.66
CA ASN A 309 -2.18 -9.37 -6.47
C ASN A 309 -0.66 -9.20 -6.46
N ALA A 310 0.07 -10.31 -6.36
CA ALA A 310 1.52 -10.33 -6.49
C ALA A 310 1.92 -10.66 -7.94
N TYR A 311 2.81 -9.88 -8.50
CA TYR A 311 3.41 -10.10 -9.82
C TYR A 311 4.86 -10.45 -9.61
N VAL A 312 5.27 -11.61 -10.10
CA VAL A 312 6.63 -12.15 -9.92
C VAL A 312 7.23 -12.41 -11.28
N THR A 313 8.49 -12.06 -11.43
CA THR A 313 9.32 -12.43 -12.58
C THR A 313 10.64 -13.04 -12.12
N GLY A 314 11.29 -13.73 -12.99
CA GLY A 314 12.58 -14.36 -12.78
C GLY A 314 12.96 -15.20 -13.98
N GLU A 315 13.69 -16.29 -13.74
CA GLU A 315 14.12 -17.22 -14.78
C GLU A 315 13.75 -18.67 -14.44
N THR A 316 13.53 -19.49 -15.45
CA THR A 316 13.16 -20.91 -15.31
C THR A 316 13.76 -21.77 -16.41
N VAL A 317 14.34 -22.92 -16.05
CA VAL A 317 14.67 -24.00 -16.99
C VAL A 317 13.61 -25.09 -17.01
N SER A 318 12.59 -24.97 -16.19
CA SER A 318 11.51 -25.96 -16.07
C SER A 318 10.58 -25.91 -17.28
N THR A 319 10.50 -26.99 -18.04
CA THR A 319 9.55 -27.14 -19.15
C THR A 319 8.10 -27.31 -18.67
N ASN A 320 7.89 -27.54 -17.39
CA ASN A 320 6.60 -27.70 -16.74
C ASN A 320 6.34 -26.63 -15.65
N PHE A 321 7.01 -25.47 -15.73
CA PHE A 321 6.65 -24.30 -14.89
C PHE A 321 5.16 -24.00 -15.06
N PRO A 322 4.38 -23.79 -14.01
CA PRO A 322 2.92 -23.83 -14.06
C PRO A 322 2.34 -22.71 -14.94
N PRO A 323 1.83 -22.99 -16.16
CA PRO A 323 1.14 -21.99 -16.97
C PRO A 323 -0.28 -21.78 -16.43
N ALA A 324 -0.78 -20.54 -16.50
CA ALA A 324 -2.14 -20.22 -16.09
C ALA A 324 -2.76 -19.13 -16.96
N GLY A 325 -4.08 -19.06 -16.99
CA GLY A 325 -4.80 -18.13 -17.85
C GLY A 325 -4.69 -18.47 -19.32
N THR A 326 -4.46 -17.46 -20.15
CA THR A 326 -4.10 -17.62 -21.57
C THR A 326 -2.68 -17.07 -21.75
N PRO A 327 -1.65 -17.88 -21.58
CA PRO A 327 -0.27 -17.40 -21.58
C PRO A 327 0.13 -16.83 -22.95
N PHE A 328 1.00 -15.83 -22.97
CA PHE A 328 1.65 -15.34 -24.18
C PHE A 328 2.50 -16.47 -24.82
N GLN A 329 3.31 -17.14 -24.01
CA GLN A 329 4.12 -18.29 -24.40
C GLN A 329 3.86 -19.43 -23.41
N SER A 330 3.44 -20.59 -23.90
CA SER A 330 2.96 -21.71 -23.07
C SER A 330 4.04 -22.74 -22.73
N SER A 331 5.24 -22.60 -23.25
CA SER A 331 6.36 -23.55 -23.06
C SER A 331 7.69 -22.81 -23.07
N ASN A 332 8.65 -23.32 -22.31
CA ASN A 332 10.04 -22.92 -22.40
C ASN A 332 10.59 -23.18 -23.83
N SER A 333 11.30 -22.23 -24.40
CA SER A 333 11.86 -22.24 -25.74
C SER A 333 13.36 -22.47 -25.79
N GLY A 334 14.06 -22.27 -24.69
CA GLY A 334 15.52 -22.31 -24.62
C GLY A 334 16.08 -23.08 -23.42
N SER A 335 17.08 -22.52 -22.80
CA SER A 335 17.68 -22.96 -21.55
C SER A 335 16.90 -22.30 -20.40
N PHE A 336 17.30 -21.11 -19.97
CA PHE A 336 16.49 -20.29 -19.09
C PHE A 336 15.56 -19.39 -19.89
N ASP A 337 14.26 -19.41 -19.61
CA ASP A 337 13.30 -18.42 -20.09
C ASP A 337 12.82 -17.53 -18.93
N VAL A 338 12.49 -16.28 -19.22
CA VAL A 338 11.77 -15.42 -18.29
C VAL A 338 10.42 -16.05 -17.98
N PHE A 339 10.00 -16.02 -16.75
CA PHE A 339 8.59 -16.20 -16.41
C PHE A 339 7.96 -14.92 -15.86
N VAL A 340 6.66 -14.75 -16.10
CA VAL A 340 5.85 -13.71 -15.46
C VAL A 340 4.59 -14.35 -14.91
N SER A 341 4.44 -14.32 -13.59
CA SER A 341 3.31 -14.93 -12.90
C SER A 341 2.58 -13.89 -12.06
N LYS A 342 1.25 -13.87 -12.16
CA LYS A 342 0.37 -13.08 -11.32
C LYS A 342 -0.40 -13.99 -10.37
N LEU A 343 -0.18 -13.84 -9.07
CA LEU A 343 -0.88 -14.56 -8.02
C LEU A 343 -2.08 -13.76 -7.52
N ALA A 344 -3.17 -14.46 -7.20
CA ALA A 344 -4.31 -13.89 -6.51
C ALA A 344 -3.92 -13.36 -5.12
N PRO A 345 -4.67 -12.39 -4.54
CA PRO A 345 -4.33 -11.73 -3.27
C PRO A 345 -4.20 -12.70 -2.08
N ASP A 346 -4.87 -13.85 -2.15
CA ASP A 346 -4.84 -14.92 -1.14
C ASP A 346 -3.76 -15.99 -1.39
N GLY A 347 -2.96 -15.84 -2.46
CA GLY A 347 -1.90 -16.78 -2.83
C GLY A 347 -2.37 -18.19 -3.22
N SER A 348 -3.69 -18.42 -3.35
CA SER A 348 -4.26 -19.74 -3.60
C SER A 348 -4.27 -20.15 -5.06
N SER A 349 -4.06 -19.22 -5.98
CA SER A 349 -4.13 -19.47 -7.42
C SER A 349 -3.31 -18.49 -8.24
N LEU A 350 -2.87 -18.94 -9.43
CA LEU A 350 -2.33 -18.07 -10.47
C LEU A 350 -3.48 -17.46 -11.27
N VAL A 351 -3.47 -16.12 -11.40
CA VAL A 351 -4.38 -15.40 -12.30
C VAL A 351 -3.93 -15.59 -13.75
N TYR A 352 -2.62 -15.46 -13.97
CA TYR A 352 -1.94 -15.87 -15.18
C TYR A 352 -0.48 -16.24 -14.86
N SER A 353 0.11 -17.02 -15.75
CA SER A 353 1.53 -17.34 -15.73
C SER A 353 1.97 -17.68 -17.15
N THR A 354 3.08 -17.11 -17.60
CA THR A 354 3.60 -17.24 -18.98
C THR A 354 5.11 -17.29 -18.98
N TYR A 355 5.68 -18.01 -19.93
CA TYR A 355 7.08 -17.85 -20.30
C TYR A 355 7.23 -16.67 -21.26
N ILE A 356 8.43 -16.12 -21.35
CA ILE A 356 8.83 -15.15 -22.38
C ILE A 356 10.31 -15.39 -22.67
N GLY A 357 10.65 -15.93 -23.81
CA GLY A 357 12.05 -16.23 -24.12
C GLY A 357 12.25 -16.70 -25.55
N GLY A 358 13.52 -16.89 -25.91
CA GLY A 358 13.97 -17.42 -27.18
C GLY A 358 14.75 -18.73 -27.01
N SER A 359 15.75 -18.97 -27.87
CA SER A 359 16.43 -20.26 -27.91
C SER A 359 17.60 -20.44 -26.95
N LEU A 360 18.00 -19.39 -26.20
CA LEU A 360 19.15 -19.41 -25.27
C LEU A 360 18.70 -19.01 -23.85
N ASN A 361 19.52 -18.26 -23.14
CA ASN A 361 19.23 -17.81 -21.77
C ASN A 361 18.54 -16.45 -21.76
N ASP A 362 17.44 -16.36 -21.05
CA ASP A 362 16.64 -15.18 -20.88
C ASP A 362 16.24 -15.03 -19.40
N SER A 363 16.55 -13.90 -18.76
CA SER A 363 16.32 -13.64 -17.34
C SER A 363 15.53 -12.35 -17.12
N GLY A 364 14.45 -12.42 -16.33
CA GLY A 364 13.65 -11.27 -15.93
C GLY A 364 14.06 -10.73 -14.57
N ASN A 365 14.91 -9.69 -14.54
CA ASN A 365 15.57 -9.21 -13.34
C ASN A 365 14.74 -8.17 -12.55
N ALA A 366 13.80 -7.49 -13.20
CA ALA A 366 12.98 -6.45 -12.58
C ALA A 366 11.56 -6.44 -13.13
N ILE A 367 10.60 -6.13 -12.27
CA ILE A 367 9.18 -6.02 -12.61
C ILE A 367 8.55 -4.79 -11.97
N ALA A 368 7.70 -4.10 -12.73
CA ALA A 368 6.82 -3.04 -12.23
C ALA A 368 5.42 -3.21 -12.82
N VAL A 369 4.41 -2.64 -12.16
CA VAL A 369 3.01 -2.79 -12.57
C VAL A 369 2.37 -1.41 -12.67
N ASP A 370 1.63 -1.16 -13.76
CA ASP A 370 0.88 0.07 -13.92
C ASP A 370 -0.49 0.04 -13.22
N GLY A 371 -1.18 1.17 -13.20
CA GLY A 371 -2.50 1.31 -12.55
C GLY A 371 -3.64 0.51 -13.21
N VAL A 372 -3.42 -0.13 -14.38
CA VAL A 372 -4.39 -0.99 -15.04
C VAL A 372 -4.01 -2.48 -15.00
N GLY A 373 -2.85 -2.79 -14.37
CA GLY A 373 -2.39 -4.14 -14.14
C GLY A 373 -1.55 -4.74 -15.27
N ASN A 374 -1.00 -3.92 -16.18
CA ASN A 374 0.04 -4.37 -17.11
C ASN A 374 1.36 -4.56 -16.36
N ALA A 375 2.10 -5.60 -16.72
CA ALA A 375 3.41 -5.88 -16.14
C ALA A 375 4.53 -5.41 -17.07
N PHE A 376 5.40 -4.55 -16.55
CA PHE A 376 6.64 -4.14 -17.20
C PHE A 376 7.76 -5.02 -16.66
N VAL A 377 8.55 -5.61 -17.54
CA VAL A 377 9.69 -6.46 -17.16
C VAL A 377 10.93 -6.00 -17.90
N ALA A 378 12.04 -5.97 -17.19
CA ALA A 378 13.37 -5.74 -17.76
C ALA A 378 14.33 -6.81 -17.29
N GLY A 379 15.33 -7.12 -18.11
CA GLY A 379 16.29 -8.17 -17.81
C GLY A 379 17.34 -8.30 -18.90
N SER A 380 17.85 -9.51 -19.10
CA SER A 380 18.85 -9.80 -20.14
C SER A 380 18.44 -11.00 -20.97
N THR A 381 18.85 -11.00 -22.22
CA THR A 381 18.64 -12.09 -23.15
C THR A 381 19.90 -12.37 -23.94
N SER A 382 20.21 -13.67 -24.14
CA SER A 382 21.23 -14.11 -25.08
C SER A 382 20.60 -14.62 -26.38
N SER A 383 19.26 -14.58 -26.47
CA SER A 383 18.46 -15.12 -27.55
C SER A 383 18.25 -14.09 -28.66
N SER A 384 18.85 -14.31 -29.82
CA SER A 384 18.61 -13.45 -31.00
C SER A 384 17.17 -13.51 -31.53
N ASP A 385 16.43 -14.54 -31.14
CA ASP A 385 15.01 -14.80 -31.42
C ASP A 385 14.08 -14.47 -30.26
N PHE A 386 14.56 -13.71 -29.25
CA PHE A 386 13.72 -13.19 -28.17
C PHE A 386 12.54 -12.38 -28.74
N PRO A 387 11.31 -12.58 -28.24
CA PRO A 387 10.12 -11.99 -28.85
C PRO A 387 10.11 -10.44 -28.72
N THR A 388 10.27 -9.77 -29.86
CA THR A 388 10.12 -8.32 -29.98
C THR A 388 8.85 -7.92 -30.72
N THR A 389 8.39 -6.69 -30.57
CA THR A 389 7.19 -6.16 -31.24
C THR A 389 7.56 -5.24 -32.41
N ILE A 390 6.69 -5.22 -33.42
CA ILE A 390 6.84 -4.31 -34.56
C ILE A 390 6.76 -2.84 -34.07
N GLY A 391 7.77 -2.04 -34.42
CA GLY A 391 7.85 -0.65 -34.02
C GLY A 391 8.50 -0.42 -32.65
N ALA A 392 9.04 -1.46 -32.02
CA ALA A 392 9.88 -1.31 -30.83
C ALA A 392 11.16 -0.53 -31.14
N PHE A 393 11.76 0.09 -30.14
CA PHE A 393 12.97 0.87 -30.26
C PHE A 393 14.10 0.10 -30.94
N GLN A 394 14.38 -1.14 -30.50
CA GLN A 394 15.39 -2.03 -31.05
C GLN A 394 14.79 -3.42 -31.27
N GLN A 395 14.66 -3.82 -32.52
CA GLN A 395 14.06 -5.10 -32.91
C GLN A 395 15.12 -6.18 -33.20
N ASN A 396 16.37 -5.81 -33.32
CA ASN A 396 17.46 -6.72 -33.64
C ASN A 396 18.42 -6.85 -32.46
N PHE A 397 18.75 -8.08 -32.14
CA PHE A 397 19.81 -8.42 -31.21
C PHE A 397 21.16 -7.91 -31.72
N ALA A 398 21.96 -7.31 -30.84
CA ALA A 398 23.17 -6.63 -31.28
C ALA A 398 24.48 -7.21 -30.70
N GLY A 399 24.43 -7.86 -29.52
CA GLY A 399 25.61 -8.21 -28.76
C GLY A 399 25.84 -9.70 -28.51
N VAL A 400 26.47 -9.98 -27.39
CA VAL A 400 26.62 -11.32 -26.81
C VAL A 400 25.42 -11.62 -25.90
N SER A 401 24.97 -10.58 -25.17
CA SER A 401 23.73 -10.52 -24.41
C SER A 401 23.21 -9.09 -24.48
N ASP A 402 21.94 -8.88 -24.80
CA ASP A 402 21.30 -7.58 -24.78
C ASP A 402 20.37 -7.47 -23.55
N ALA A 403 20.30 -6.31 -22.95
CA ALA A 403 19.17 -6.00 -22.09
C ALA A 403 17.88 -5.99 -22.91
N PHE A 404 16.75 -6.27 -22.28
CA PHE A 404 15.44 -6.11 -22.88
C PHE A 404 14.52 -5.33 -21.93
N VAL A 405 13.47 -4.75 -22.51
CA VAL A 405 12.36 -4.15 -21.77
C VAL A 405 11.06 -4.45 -22.51
N LEU A 406 10.06 -4.91 -21.78
CA LEU A 406 8.76 -5.25 -22.33
C LEU A 406 7.60 -4.81 -21.43
N GLU A 407 6.43 -4.68 -22.04
CA GLU A 407 5.14 -4.49 -21.37
C GLU A 407 4.21 -5.63 -21.77
N LEU A 408 3.78 -6.42 -20.76
CA LEU A 408 2.82 -7.51 -20.90
C LEU A 408 1.44 -7.00 -20.45
N ASN A 409 0.40 -7.29 -21.21
CA ASN A 409 -0.94 -6.85 -20.87
C ASN A 409 -1.45 -7.45 -19.55
N SER A 410 -2.47 -6.86 -18.96
CA SER A 410 -3.00 -7.23 -17.63
C SER A 410 -3.58 -8.64 -17.54
N THR A 411 -3.74 -9.34 -18.68
CA THR A 411 -4.18 -10.75 -18.76
C THR A 411 -3.06 -11.74 -19.02
N GLY A 412 -1.81 -11.29 -19.16
CA GLY A 412 -0.64 -12.14 -19.42
C GLY A 412 -0.60 -12.78 -20.82
N SER A 413 -1.43 -12.30 -21.77
CA SER A 413 -1.69 -13.01 -23.03
C SER A 413 -1.08 -12.38 -24.29
N SER A 414 -0.53 -11.15 -24.17
CA SER A 414 0.11 -10.48 -25.29
C SER A 414 1.08 -9.40 -24.83
N LEU A 415 2.16 -9.23 -25.58
CA LEU A 415 3.07 -8.10 -25.42
C LEU A 415 2.41 -6.85 -26.00
N ILE A 416 2.41 -5.74 -25.21
CA ILE A 416 2.04 -4.41 -25.68
C ILE A 416 3.22 -3.84 -26.45
N TYR A 417 4.42 -3.95 -25.89
CA TYR A 417 5.68 -3.79 -26.60
C TYR A 417 6.76 -4.69 -25.99
N SER A 418 7.79 -4.97 -26.78
CA SER A 418 9.01 -5.66 -26.36
C SER A 418 10.17 -5.20 -27.23
N SER A 419 11.29 -4.76 -26.63
CA SER A 419 12.44 -4.20 -27.28
C SER A 419 13.73 -4.71 -26.66
N PHE A 420 14.73 -5.00 -27.47
CA PHE A 420 16.11 -5.06 -27.01
C PHE A 420 16.58 -3.66 -26.58
N LEU A 421 17.64 -3.61 -25.81
CA LEU A 421 18.34 -2.41 -25.39
C LEU A 421 19.82 -2.73 -25.18
N GLY A 422 20.62 -2.67 -26.21
CA GLY A 422 22.03 -3.06 -26.13
C GLY A 422 22.85 -2.65 -27.33
N GLY A 423 24.16 -2.88 -27.23
CA GLY A 423 25.12 -2.74 -28.31
C GLY A 423 25.88 -4.05 -28.55
N SER A 424 27.16 -4.01 -28.94
CA SER A 424 27.90 -5.21 -29.33
C SER A 424 28.47 -6.06 -28.17
N GLY A 425 28.35 -5.60 -26.92
CA GLY A 425 28.88 -6.25 -25.73
C GLY A 425 27.86 -7.10 -24.99
N ASN A 426 28.06 -7.21 -23.66
CA ASN A 426 27.06 -7.74 -22.74
C ASN A 426 26.30 -6.58 -22.11
N ASP A 427 25.01 -6.59 -22.22
CA ASP A 427 24.13 -5.57 -21.70
C ASP A 427 23.06 -6.23 -20.82
N VAL A 428 22.93 -5.82 -19.58
CA VAL A 428 22.02 -6.40 -18.58
C VAL A 428 21.23 -5.29 -17.92
N ALA A 429 19.91 -5.35 -18.00
CA ALA A 429 19.05 -4.51 -17.17
C ALA A 429 18.85 -5.17 -15.79
N ASN A 430 19.18 -4.44 -14.72
CA ASN A 430 19.06 -4.90 -13.33
C ASN A 430 17.85 -4.31 -12.62
N GLY A 431 17.45 -3.08 -12.99
CA GLY A 431 16.39 -2.36 -12.31
C GLY A 431 15.44 -1.67 -13.28
N LEU A 432 14.19 -1.59 -12.87
CA LEU A 432 13.09 -1.00 -13.65
C LEU A 432 12.16 -0.20 -12.74
N ALA A 433 11.79 0.99 -13.19
CA ALA A 433 10.68 1.76 -12.62
C ALA A 433 9.81 2.33 -13.75
N VAL A 434 8.54 2.55 -13.46
CA VAL A 434 7.57 3.03 -14.46
C VAL A 434 6.86 4.27 -13.92
N ASP A 435 6.78 5.32 -14.74
CA ASP A 435 6.06 6.52 -14.34
C ASP A 435 4.54 6.39 -14.62
N SER A 436 3.75 7.28 -14.04
CA SER A 436 2.29 7.29 -14.19
C SER A 436 1.78 7.47 -15.63
N LEU A 437 2.66 7.74 -16.59
CA LEU A 437 2.37 7.83 -18.02
C LEU A 437 2.71 6.55 -18.78
N GLY A 438 3.32 5.56 -18.10
CA GLY A 438 3.78 4.30 -18.71
C GLY A 438 5.19 4.37 -19.31
N SER A 439 5.99 5.43 -19.03
CA SER A 439 7.39 5.45 -19.46
C SER A 439 8.22 4.53 -18.59
N ALA A 440 9.01 3.65 -19.20
CA ALA A 440 9.90 2.74 -18.50
C ALA A 440 11.29 3.38 -18.30
N TYR A 441 11.80 3.33 -17.06
CA TYR A 441 13.14 3.76 -16.68
C TYR A 441 13.93 2.52 -16.32
N VAL A 442 14.99 2.25 -17.05
CA VAL A 442 15.79 1.03 -16.97
C VAL A 442 17.22 1.37 -16.57
N VAL A 443 17.77 0.65 -15.61
CA VAL A 443 19.18 0.76 -15.23
C VAL A 443 19.85 -0.61 -15.24
N GLY A 444 21.15 -0.59 -15.39
CA GLY A 444 21.90 -1.83 -15.40
C GLY A 444 23.37 -1.64 -15.69
N VAL A 445 23.98 -2.64 -16.31
CA VAL A 445 25.39 -2.64 -16.67
C VAL A 445 25.54 -2.94 -18.17
N THR A 446 26.49 -2.26 -18.80
CA THR A 446 26.85 -2.47 -20.21
C THR A 446 28.35 -2.61 -20.38
N SER A 447 28.77 -3.58 -21.20
CA SER A 447 30.12 -3.64 -21.75
C SER A 447 30.20 -3.16 -23.21
N SER A 448 29.11 -2.63 -23.74
CA SER A 448 29.01 -1.94 -25.05
C SER A 448 29.55 -0.53 -24.93
N ILE A 449 30.87 -0.40 -24.76
CA ILE A 449 31.52 0.85 -24.37
C ILE A 449 31.52 1.93 -25.47
N THR A 450 31.22 1.56 -26.72
CA THR A 450 31.27 2.47 -27.88
C THR A 450 29.94 2.59 -28.62
N ASP A 451 29.00 1.65 -28.42
CA ASP A 451 27.80 1.50 -29.23
C ASP A 451 26.52 1.19 -28.45
N PHE A 452 26.56 1.29 -27.13
CA PHE A 452 25.31 1.28 -26.33
C PHE A 452 24.44 2.47 -26.76
N PRO A 453 23.12 2.27 -26.98
CA PRO A 453 22.25 3.32 -27.50
C PRO A 453 22.07 4.47 -26.50
N THR A 454 22.64 5.64 -26.84
CA THR A 454 22.52 6.86 -26.05
C THR A 454 21.68 7.93 -26.74
N LEU A 455 20.95 8.73 -25.96
CA LEU A 455 20.18 9.89 -26.43
C LEU A 455 20.21 11.01 -25.38
N ASN A 456 20.64 12.22 -25.80
CA ASN A 456 20.78 13.37 -24.89
C ASN A 456 21.55 13.04 -23.62
N PRO A 457 22.67 12.31 -23.69
CA PRO A 457 23.32 11.75 -22.53
C PRO A 457 23.95 12.80 -21.62
N ILE A 458 23.94 12.60 -20.31
CA ILE A 458 24.78 13.31 -19.35
C ILE A 458 26.23 12.87 -19.54
N GLN A 459 26.45 11.58 -19.77
CA GLN A 459 27.74 10.96 -20.07
C GLN A 459 27.63 10.21 -21.39
N ALA A 460 28.29 10.75 -22.42
CA ALA A 460 28.17 10.24 -23.80
C ALA A 460 29.03 9.01 -24.09
N ASN A 461 30.05 8.77 -23.27
CA ASN A 461 31.01 7.68 -23.47
C ASN A 461 31.11 6.88 -22.17
N SER A 462 31.32 5.58 -22.31
CA SER A 462 31.74 4.74 -21.19
C SER A 462 33.13 5.19 -20.72
N GLY A 463 33.30 5.29 -19.41
CA GLY A 463 34.62 5.62 -18.84
C GLY A 463 35.53 4.41 -18.67
N GLY A 464 34.99 3.21 -18.59
CA GLY A 464 35.71 1.97 -18.27
C GLY A 464 35.32 0.77 -19.16
N SER A 465 35.68 -0.43 -18.74
CA SER A 465 35.36 -1.67 -19.45
C SER A 465 33.91 -2.10 -19.29
N ASN A 466 33.33 -1.74 -18.16
CA ASN A 466 31.89 -1.89 -17.87
C ASN A 466 31.42 -0.56 -17.29
N SER A 467 30.26 -0.11 -17.68
CA SER A 467 29.61 1.08 -17.10
C SER A 467 28.18 0.77 -16.69
N GLY A 468 27.72 1.42 -15.66
CA GLY A 468 26.28 1.56 -15.46
C GLY A 468 25.63 2.28 -16.63
N PHE A 469 24.33 2.11 -16.83
CA PHE A 469 23.52 2.93 -17.74
C PHE A 469 22.18 3.29 -17.09
N VAL A 470 21.60 4.38 -17.58
CA VAL A 470 20.26 4.83 -17.23
C VAL A 470 19.53 5.23 -18.51
N THR A 471 18.44 4.52 -18.81
CA THR A 471 17.67 4.72 -20.04
C THR A 471 16.20 4.91 -19.72
N LYS A 472 15.57 5.91 -20.32
CA LYS A 472 14.12 6.12 -20.29
C LYS A 472 13.53 5.88 -21.66
N LEU A 473 12.57 4.95 -21.76
CA LEU A 473 11.76 4.72 -22.95
C LEU A 473 10.41 5.46 -22.82
N ASN A 474 9.86 5.83 -23.98
CA ASN A 474 8.52 6.37 -24.05
C ASN A 474 7.45 5.30 -23.73
N PRO A 475 6.18 5.70 -23.45
CA PRO A 475 5.13 4.75 -23.06
C PRO A 475 4.79 3.67 -24.10
N THR A 476 5.25 3.82 -25.34
CA THR A 476 5.00 2.82 -26.40
C THR A 476 6.19 1.89 -26.67
N GLY A 477 7.30 2.05 -25.93
CA GLY A 477 8.53 1.28 -26.14
C GLY A 477 9.22 1.56 -27.49
N ALA A 478 8.77 2.56 -28.26
CA ALA A 478 9.20 2.81 -29.63
C ALA A 478 10.38 3.77 -29.76
N ALA A 479 10.72 4.51 -28.69
CA ALA A 479 11.78 5.49 -28.71
C ALA A 479 12.36 5.76 -27.33
N LEU A 480 13.64 6.10 -27.30
CA LEU A 480 14.28 6.64 -26.10
C LEU A 480 13.76 8.06 -25.84
N VAL A 481 13.61 8.42 -24.57
CA VAL A 481 13.42 9.81 -24.12
C VAL A 481 14.77 10.41 -23.75
N TYR A 482 15.58 9.65 -23.01
CA TYR A 482 17.00 9.87 -22.78
C TYR A 482 17.69 8.54 -22.50
N SER A 483 18.99 8.48 -22.74
CA SER A 483 19.83 7.33 -22.38
C SER A 483 21.28 7.79 -22.20
N THR A 484 21.89 7.40 -21.07
CA THR A 484 23.23 7.84 -20.68
C THR A 484 24.01 6.71 -20.03
N TYR A 485 25.31 6.67 -20.22
CA TYR A 485 26.19 5.92 -19.33
C TYR A 485 26.17 6.54 -17.92
N LEU A 486 26.53 5.78 -16.94
CA LEU A 486 26.74 6.20 -15.55
C LEU A 486 27.92 5.44 -14.95
N GLY A 487 29.09 6.05 -14.95
CA GLY A 487 30.30 5.38 -14.45
C GLY A 487 31.54 6.25 -14.52
N GLY A 488 32.66 5.69 -14.08
CA GLY A 488 33.97 6.29 -14.14
C GLY A 488 34.95 5.49 -14.98
N SER A 489 36.21 5.35 -14.54
CA SER A 489 37.29 4.78 -15.34
C SER A 489 37.49 3.28 -15.24
N THR A 490 36.71 2.59 -14.38
CA THR A 490 36.82 1.14 -14.13
C THR A 490 35.43 0.50 -14.15
N GLY A 491 35.22 -0.61 -13.41
CA GLY A 491 33.92 -1.30 -13.40
C GLY A 491 32.88 -0.58 -12.56
N ASP A 492 31.76 -0.29 -13.17
CA ASP A 492 30.61 0.35 -12.53
C ASP A 492 29.35 -0.42 -12.91
N PHE A 493 28.41 -0.56 -11.98
CA PHE A 493 27.09 -1.11 -12.28
C PHE A 493 25.99 -0.39 -11.51
N ALA A 494 24.86 -0.13 -12.17
CA ALA A 494 23.64 0.32 -11.52
C ALA A 494 22.78 -0.91 -11.18
N ALA A 495 22.42 -1.06 -9.92
CA ALA A 495 21.68 -2.20 -9.42
C ALA A 495 20.17 -1.99 -9.52
N THR A 496 19.66 -0.86 -9.07
CA THR A 496 18.23 -0.60 -9.01
C THR A 496 17.89 0.88 -9.11
N ILE A 497 16.60 1.16 -9.38
CA ILE A 497 16.07 2.50 -9.65
C ILE A 497 14.72 2.70 -8.95
N ALA A 498 14.50 3.91 -8.42
CA ALA A 498 13.20 4.37 -7.94
C ALA A 498 12.90 5.77 -8.48
N LEU A 499 11.62 6.16 -8.52
CA LEU A 499 11.19 7.47 -9.01
C LEU A 499 10.52 8.27 -7.89
N ASP A 500 10.84 9.57 -7.79
CA ASP A 500 10.06 10.49 -6.99
C ASP A 500 8.79 10.98 -7.72
N SER A 501 7.95 11.73 -7.03
CA SER A 501 6.74 12.32 -7.61
C SER A 501 7.01 13.30 -8.75
N SER A 502 8.22 13.86 -8.82
CA SER A 502 8.70 14.74 -9.89
C SER A 502 9.29 13.97 -11.06
N LYS A 503 9.35 12.63 -10.98
CA LYS A 503 9.94 11.73 -11.97
C LYS A 503 11.47 11.86 -12.08
N ASN A 504 12.14 12.33 -11.02
CA ASN A 504 13.59 12.20 -10.93
C ASN A 504 13.93 10.73 -10.67
N ALA A 505 14.99 10.26 -11.32
CA ALA A 505 15.43 8.86 -11.24
C ALA A 505 16.51 8.72 -10.15
N PHE A 506 16.19 8.00 -9.09
CA PHE A 506 17.08 7.64 -7.99
C PHE A 506 17.71 6.29 -8.28
N VAL A 507 19.02 6.25 -8.42
CA VAL A 507 19.80 5.07 -8.83
C VAL A 507 20.83 4.75 -7.77
N THR A 508 20.96 3.48 -7.42
CA THR A 508 22.06 2.96 -6.60
C THR A 508 22.75 1.80 -7.31
N GLY A 509 23.92 1.49 -6.86
CA GLY A 509 24.77 0.41 -7.38
C GLY A 509 26.12 0.42 -6.71
N ALA A 510 27.15 -0.01 -7.42
CA ALA A 510 28.51 0.03 -6.93
C ALA A 510 29.51 0.42 -8.01
N THR A 511 30.61 1.00 -7.58
CA THR A 511 31.66 1.53 -8.45
C THR A 511 33.06 1.18 -7.91
N LEU A 512 33.96 0.80 -8.80
CA LEU A 512 35.41 0.69 -8.54
C LEU A 512 36.15 1.96 -8.98
N SER A 513 35.41 2.99 -9.44
CA SER A 513 35.97 4.13 -10.14
C SER A 513 36.17 5.32 -9.23
N PRO A 514 37.41 5.73 -8.91
CA PRO A 514 37.67 6.98 -8.20
C PRO A 514 37.12 8.20 -8.93
N ALA A 515 36.99 8.11 -10.26
CA ALA A 515 36.45 9.15 -11.13
C ALA A 515 34.94 9.02 -11.40
N PHE A 516 34.21 8.26 -10.60
CA PHE A 516 32.74 8.19 -10.68
C PHE A 516 32.15 9.61 -10.48
N PRO A 517 31.17 10.03 -11.30
CA PRO A 517 30.66 11.39 -11.26
C PRO A 517 29.95 11.72 -9.94
N THR A 518 30.50 12.67 -9.17
CA THR A 518 29.88 13.22 -7.96
C THR A 518 29.53 14.68 -8.14
N THR A 519 28.58 15.19 -7.36
CA THR A 519 28.18 16.60 -7.38
C THR A 519 28.83 17.38 -6.26
N THR A 520 29.09 18.68 -6.50
CA THR A 520 29.62 19.56 -5.47
C THR A 520 28.71 19.63 -4.27
N GLY A 521 29.26 19.38 -3.07
CA GLY A 521 28.49 19.39 -1.82
C GLY A 521 27.72 18.12 -1.53
N ALA A 522 27.93 17.04 -2.31
CA ALA A 522 27.39 15.72 -2.00
C ALA A 522 27.92 15.21 -0.65
N PHE A 523 27.23 14.24 -0.08
CA PHE A 523 27.57 13.66 1.23
C PHE A 523 29.00 13.10 1.25
N GLN A 524 29.40 12.34 0.21
CA GLN A 524 30.73 11.78 0.05
C GLN A 524 31.18 11.95 -1.40
N THR A 525 32.29 12.67 -1.61
CA THR A 525 32.82 12.98 -2.95
C THR A 525 34.08 12.18 -3.30
N LEU A 526 34.58 11.37 -2.35
CA LEU A 526 35.75 10.52 -2.52
C LEU A 526 35.34 9.05 -2.40
N CYS A 527 35.84 8.21 -3.30
CA CYS A 527 35.70 6.77 -3.24
C CYS A 527 36.57 6.22 -2.11
N GLY A 528 35.96 5.36 -1.25
CA GLY A 528 36.68 4.84 -0.11
C GLY A 528 37.10 5.91 0.90
N THR A 529 38.13 5.60 1.68
CA THR A 529 38.71 6.53 2.66
C THR A 529 39.92 7.27 2.11
N ASP A 530 40.51 6.82 1.01
CA ASP A 530 41.73 7.35 0.41
C ASP A 530 41.50 8.10 -0.90
N GLY A 531 40.23 8.14 -1.40
CA GLY A 531 39.89 8.73 -2.69
C GLY A 531 40.30 7.88 -3.89
N ASN A 532 40.69 6.61 -3.67
CA ASN A 532 41.16 5.68 -4.70
C ASN A 532 40.48 4.31 -4.57
N CYS A 533 39.23 4.29 -4.07
CA CYS A 533 38.45 3.06 -3.80
C CYS A 533 39.26 2.01 -3.03
N ASN A 534 40.09 2.45 -2.10
CA ASN A 534 40.92 1.64 -1.22
C ASN A 534 41.71 0.55 -1.97
N GLY A 535 42.23 0.89 -3.17
CA GLY A 535 43.03 -0.04 -3.98
C GLY A 535 42.20 -1.03 -4.82
N GLY A 536 40.93 -0.76 -5.09
CA GLY A 536 40.08 -1.58 -5.96
C GLY A 536 38.93 -2.29 -5.26
N SER A 537 38.45 -1.75 -4.13
CA SER A 537 37.20 -2.19 -3.50
C SER A 537 36.03 -1.40 -4.05
N TYR A 538 34.87 -2.05 -4.19
CA TYR A 538 33.62 -1.35 -4.56
C TYR A 538 33.17 -0.39 -3.47
N ASP A 539 32.72 0.80 -3.87
CA ASP A 539 31.88 1.66 -3.04
C ASP A 539 30.47 1.74 -3.63
N ALA A 540 29.46 1.72 -2.77
CA ALA A 540 28.11 2.05 -3.20
C ALA A 540 28.03 3.50 -3.63
N PHE A 541 27.06 3.82 -4.47
CA PHE A 541 26.72 5.18 -4.87
C PHE A 541 25.23 5.45 -4.83
N VAL A 542 24.88 6.73 -4.74
CA VAL A 542 23.50 7.20 -4.93
C VAL A 542 23.52 8.36 -5.89
N THR A 543 22.90 8.18 -7.04
CA THR A 543 22.81 9.18 -8.10
C THR A 543 21.37 9.50 -8.40
N VAL A 544 21.01 10.79 -8.42
CA VAL A 544 19.67 11.25 -8.80
C VAL A 544 19.76 12.05 -10.08
N ILE A 545 19.12 11.55 -11.13
CA ILE A 545 19.00 12.20 -12.43
C ILE A 545 17.66 12.93 -12.50
N ASN A 546 17.67 14.18 -12.96
CA ASN A 546 16.45 14.97 -13.10
C ASN A 546 15.48 14.36 -14.13
N ALA A 547 14.21 14.70 -14.06
CA ALA A 547 13.16 14.15 -14.91
C ALA A 547 13.38 14.34 -16.43
N ALA A 548 14.17 15.35 -16.81
CA ALA A 548 14.54 15.61 -18.21
C ALA A 548 15.72 14.73 -18.69
N GLY A 549 16.41 14.04 -17.80
CA GLY A 549 17.56 13.18 -18.12
C GLY A 549 18.84 13.93 -18.53
N ASN A 550 18.94 15.24 -18.24
CA ASN A 550 20.01 16.09 -18.74
C ASN A 550 20.95 16.64 -17.65
N GLY A 551 20.82 16.18 -16.42
CA GLY A 551 21.69 16.57 -15.31
C GLY A 551 21.44 15.82 -14.02
N PHE A 552 22.47 15.77 -13.19
CA PHE A 552 22.35 15.21 -11.84
C PHE A 552 21.69 16.24 -10.91
N VAL A 553 20.70 15.79 -10.12
CA VAL A 553 20.21 16.52 -8.95
C VAL A 553 21.28 16.44 -7.86
N TYR A 554 21.77 15.24 -7.60
CA TYR A 554 22.98 14.96 -6.84
C TYR A 554 23.57 13.59 -7.22
N SER A 555 24.84 13.39 -6.93
CA SER A 555 25.52 12.10 -7.03
C SER A 555 26.59 12.01 -5.96
N THR A 556 26.61 10.94 -5.17
CA THR A 556 27.46 10.76 -4.01
C THR A 556 27.92 9.31 -3.91
N PHE A 557 29.12 9.08 -3.40
CA PHE A 557 29.51 7.77 -2.88
C PHE A 557 28.79 7.49 -1.55
N LEU A 558 28.77 6.23 -1.15
CA LEU A 558 28.29 5.75 0.13
C LEU A 558 29.09 4.53 0.53
N GLY A 559 30.17 4.70 1.26
CA GLY A 559 31.02 3.58 1.65
C GLY A 559 32.12 3.96 2.64
N GLY A 560 32.89 2.98 3.03
CA GLY A 560 34.04 3.11 3.93
C GLY A 560 35.33 2.56 3.33
N SER A 561 36.09 1.77 4.07
CA SER A 561 37.35 1.22 3.59
C SER A 561 37.25 -0.18 3.01
N GLY A 562 36.14 -0.85 3.15
CA GLY A 562 35.87 -2.17 2.59
C GLY A 562 35.12 -2.11 1.29
N ALA A 563 34.60 -3.24 0.84
CA ALA A 563 33.68 -3.29 -0.29
C ALA A 563 32.27 -2.95 0.19
N ASP A 564 31.66 -1.98 -0.46
CA ASP A 564 30.31 -1.50 -0.16
C ASP A 564 29.50 -1.51 -1.46
N GLN A 565 28.30 -2.09 -1.44
CA GLN A 565 27.43 -2.19 -2.61
C GLN A 565 26.01 -1.78 -2.25
N GLY A 566 25.40 -0.87 -3.00
CA GLY A 566 23.99 -0.53 -2.93
C GLY A 566 23.20 -1.45 -3.86
N LEU A 567 22.32 -2.28 -3.30
CA LEU A 567 21.55 -3.28 -4.05
C LEU A 567 20.07 -2.92 -4.17
N GLY A 568 19.52 -2.20 -3.19
CA GLY A 568 18.13 -1.77 -3.18
C GLY A 568 18.00 -0.28 -2.91
N ILE A 569 17.08 0.42 -3.61
CA ILE A 569 16.74 1.83 -3.38
C ILE A 569 15.23 2.04 -3.40
N ALA A 570 14.75 2.84 -2.45
CA ALA A 570 13.38 3.36 -2.44
C ALA A 570 13.40 4.86 -2.14
N VAL A 571 12.34 5.58 -2.52
CA VAL A 571 12.25 7.03 -2.32
C VAL A 571 10.91 7.38 -1.66
N ASP A 572 10.95 8.27 -0.66
CA ASP A 572 9.74 8.73 0.00
C ASP A 572 9.11 9.95 -0.70
N SER A 573 7.90 10.34 -0.28
CA SER A 573 7.18 11.50 -0.82
C SER A 573 7.89 12.84 -0.62
N ALA A 574 8.92 12.90 0.23
CA ALA A 574 9.75 14.08 0.45
C ALA A 574 11.09 14.01 -0.32
N ALA A 575 11.26 13.01 -1.20
CA ALA A 575 12.46 12.75 -1.98
C ALA A 575 13.71 12.38 -1.14
N ASN A 576 13.53 11.78 0.07
CA ASN A 576 14.61 11.12 0.75
C ASN A 576 14.88 9.77 0.08
N ALA A 577 16.15 9.44 -0.14
CA ALA A 577 16.57 8.15 -0.68
C ALA A 577 16.88 7.16 0.45
N TYR A 578 16.32 5.96 0.37
CA TYR A 578 16.57 4.86 1.29
C TYR A 578 17.30 3.76 0.54
N VAL A 579 18.47 3.38 1.00
CA VAL A 579 19.37 2.42 0.33
C VAL A 579 19.68 1.26 1.27
N THR A 580 19.65 0.06 0.74
CA THR A 580 20.16 -1.16 1.38
C THR A 580 21.17 -1.84 0.50
N GLY A 581 21.98 -2.69 1.10
CA GLY A 581 23.00 -3.44 0.39
C GLY A 581 23.87 -4.23 1.35
N LEU A 582 25.13 -4.41 0.98
CA LEU A 582 26.14 -5.06 1.79
C LEU A 582 27.35 -4.16 2.03
N THR A 583 28.02 -4.33 3.15
CA THR A 583 29.25 -3.61 3.50
C THR A 583 30.26 -4.52 4.20
N ASN A 584 31.52 -4.40 3.78
CA ASN A 584 32.67 -4.98 4.50
C ASN A 584 33.40 -3.92 5.33
N SER A 585 32.90 -2.67 5.33
CA SER A 585 33.50 -1.54 6.04
C SER A 585 33.19 -1.58 7.54
N ASN A 586 33.78 -2.49 8.25
CA ASN A 586 33.45 -2.82 9.65
C ASN A 586 33.76 -1.72 10.67
N THR A 587 34.62 -0.74 10.36
CA THR A 587 35.03 0.29 11.32
C THR A 587 34.68 1.72 10.90
N ASN A 588 34.41 1.95 9.64
CA ASN A 588 34.29 3.30 9.08
C ASN A 588 33.17 3.46 8.01
N PHE A 589 32.24 2.51 7.91
CA PHE A 589 31.02 2.74 7.17
C PHE A 589 30.29 3.95 7.77
N PRO A 590 29.74 4.87 6.94
CA PRO A 590 29.15 6.11 7.45
C PRO A 590 27.84 5.85 8.21
N LEU A 591 27.88 5.89 9.53
CA LEU A 591 26.75 5.69 10.41
C LEU A 591 26.18 6.99 10.93
N LYS A 592 24.86 7.02 11.16
CA LYS A 592 24.16 8.12 11.80
C LYS A 592 22.92 7.64 12.54
N ALA A 593 22.77 8.02 13.81
CA ALA A 593 21.65 7.59 14.66
C ALA A 593 21.39 6.07 14.54
N ALA A 594 22.45 5.29 14.47
CA ALA A 594 22.41 3.88 14.11
C ALA A 594 21.66 3.05 15.14
N LEU A 595 20.72 2.23 14.67
CA LEU A 595 20.03 1.22 15.46
C LEU A 595 20.99 0.09 15.89
N GLN A 596 21.90 -0.30 14.98
CA GLN A 596 23.02 -1.20 15.23
C GLN A 596 24.32 -0.44 14.89
N PRO A 597 25.02 0.12 15.91
CA PRO A 597 26.20 0.94 15.67
C PRO A 597 27.47 0.14 15.47
N ALA A 598 27.45 -1.15 15.75
CA ALA A 598 28.58 -2.05 15.58
C ALA A 598 28.31 -3.02 14.44
N PHE A 599 29.36 -3.28 13.65
CA PHE A 599 29.38 -4.37 12.67
C PHE A 599 29.18 -5.70 13.40
N GLY A 600 28.27 -6.55 12.92
CA GLY A 600 27.86 -7.78 13.60
C GLY A 600 28.94 -8.84 13.57
N GLY A 601 29.62 -9.00 12.43
CA GLY A 601 30.70 -9.99 12.28
C GLY A 601 30.82 -10.50 10.85
N GLY A 602 31.52 -11.64 10.71
CA GLY A 602 31.69 -12.26 9.40
C GLY A 602 32.50 -11.42 8.43
N THR A 603 32.22 -11.60 7.14
CA THR A 603 32.91 -10.88 6.07
C THR A 603 32.12 -9.67 5.59
N GLN A 604 30.80 -9.63 5.82
CA GLN A 604 29.92 -8.53 5.40
C GLN A 604 28.63 -8.51 6.23
N ASP A 605 28.10 -7.32 6.45
CA ASP A 605 26.78 -7.06 7.01
C ASP A 605 25.89 -6.35 5.98
N ALA A 606 24.59 -6.52 6.10
CA ALA A 606 23.65 -5.63 5.46
C ALA A 606 23.72 -4.24 6.10
N PHE A 607 23.31 -3.22 5.35
CA PHE A 607 23.14 -1.86 5.86
C PHE A 607 21.81 -1.24 5.40
N VAL A 608 21.38 -0.22 6.11
CA VAL A 608 20.27 0.64 5.73
C VAL A 608 20.66 2.09 5.92
N THR A 609 20.61 2.87 4.87
CA THR A 609 20.98 4.28 4.89
C THR A 609 19.89 5.15 4.27
N ALA A 610 19.47 6.21 4.95
CA ALA A 610 18.55 7.21 4.42
C ALA A 610 19.29 8.54 4.22
N LEU A 611 19.26 9.05 2.97
CA LEU A 611 19.82 10.35 2.59
C LEU A 611 18.71 11.39 2.47
N ASN A 612 19.03 12.63 2.82
CA ASN A 612 18.13 13.75 2.62
C ASN A 612 17.95 14.10 1.12
N PRO A 613 16.92 14.89 0.75
CA PRO A 613 16.62 15.22 -0.66
C PRO A 613 17.74 15.97 -1.41
N ALA A 614 18.66 16.60 -0.68
CA ALA A 614 19.79 17.29 -1.27
C ALA A 614 21.01 16.36 -1.49
N GLY A 615 20.99 15.12 -1.01
CA GLY A 615 22.08 14.15 -1.14
C GLY A 615 23.37 14.55 -0.38
N ASN A 616 23.27 15.46 0.59
CA ASN A 616 24.43 16.04 1.29
C ASN A 616 24.50 15.66 2.77
N ALA A 617 23.53 14.92 3.27
CA ALA A 617 23.52 14.44 4.66
C ALA A 617 22.69 13.17 4.81
N LEU A 618 23.15 12.30 5.70
CA LEU A 618 22.37 11.15 6.14
C LEU A 618 21.22 11.61 7.06
N THR A 619 20.07 10.96 6.97
CA THR A 619 18.98 11.07 7.94
C THR A 619 19.21 10.05 9.05
N TYR A 620 19.41 8.80 8.69
CA TYR A 620 19.97 7.74 9.54
C TYR A 620 20.81 6.77 8.69
N SER A 621 21.66 6.00 9.35
CA SER A 621 22.44 4.93 8.71
C SER A 621 22.85 3.93 9.76
N THR A 622 22.62 2.63 9.51
CA THR A 622 22.81 1.55 10.47
C THR A 622 23.28 0.27 9.78
N PHE A 623 24.06 -0.53 10.47
CA PHE A 623 24.24 -1.94 10.12
C PHE A 623 22.95 -2.73 10.41
N LEU A 624 22.83 -3.88 9.77
CA LEU A 624 21.80 -4.88 10.04
C LEU A 624 22.41 -6.27 9.77
N GLY A 625 22.91 -6.93 10.81
CA GLY A 625 23.53 -8.23 10.65
C GLY A 625 23.88 -8.88 11.98
N GLY A 626 24.28 -10.14 11.94
CA GLY A 626 24.77 -10.93 13.05
C GLY A 626 26.25 -11.30 12.89
N SER A 627 26.66 -12.46 13.43
CA SER A 627 28.07 -12.83 13.52
C SER A 627 28.70 -13.42 12.25
N LEU A 628 27.91 -13.65 11.19
CA LEU A 628 28.38 -14.23 9.93
C LEU A 628 28.06 -13.30 8.72
N VAL A 629 27.67 -13.87 7.58
CA VAL A 629 27.43 -13.13 6.33
C VAL A 629 25.98 -12.67 6.28
N ASP A 630 25.77 -11.37 6.09
CA ASP A 630 24.47 -10.74 5.97
C ASP A 630 24.46 -9.75 4.79
N ALA A 631 23.44 -9.77 3.97
CA ALA A 631 23.29 -8.86 2.83
C ALA A 631 21.83 -8.45 2.63
N GLY A 632 21.56 -7.16 2.48
CA GLY A 632 20.25 -6.63 2.09
C GLY A 632 20.17 -6.53 0.56
N THR A 633 19.15 -7.14 -0.06
CA THR A 633 19.02 -7.20 -1.51
C THR A 633 17.99 -6.22 -2.04
N SER A 634 16.92 -5.97 -1.30
CA SER A 634 15.81 -5.13 -1.75
C SER A 634 15.18 -4.35 -0.60
N ILE A 635 14.64 -3.17 -0.89
CA ILE A 635 13.98 -2.26 0.07
C ILE A 635 12.73 -1.66 -0.53
N ALA A 636 11.67 -1.57 0.27
CA ALA A 636 10.43 -0.89 -0.04
C ALA A 636 10.00 0.02 1.12
N LEU A 637 9.11 0.96 0.87
CA LEU A 637 8.58 1.89 1.89
C LEU A 637 7.05 1.79 1.94
N ASP A 638 6.48 1.93 3.14
CA ASP A 638 5.05 2.17 3.31
C ASP A 638 4.70 3.68 3.26
N GLY A 639 3.41 3.99 3.32
CA GLY A 639 2.91 5.37 3.35
C GLY A 639 3.36 6.17 4.59
N SER A 640 3.81 5.49 5.65
CA SER A 640 4.35 6.07 6.89
C SER A 640 5.87 6.24 6.84
N LYS A 641 6.51 5.83 5.73
CA LYS A 641 7.97 5.86 5.50
C LYS A 641 8.75 4.84 6.35
N ASN A 642 8.10 3.79 6.84
CA ASN A 642 8.82 2.66 7.40
C ASN A 642 9.55 1.95 6.26
N ALA A 643 10.78 1.50 6.53
CA ALA A 643 11.61 0.81 5.56
C ALA A 643 11.49 -0.71 5.76
N TYR A 644 11.10 -1.40 4.69
CA TYR A 644 10.97 -2.85 4.64
C TYR A 644 12.09 -3.42 3.79
N LEU A 645 12.84 -4.36 4.35
CA LEU A 645 14.01 -4.95 3.72
C LEU A 645 13.88 -6.46 3.64
N THR A 646 14.44 -7.02 2.59
CA THR A 646 14.74 -8.45 2.50
C THR A 646 16.16 -8.66 2.04
N GLY A 647 16.65 -9.87 2.20
CA GLY A 647 17.97 -10.28 1.80
C GLY A 647 18.29 -11.69 2.29
N GLN A 648 19.57 -11.97 2.50
CA GLN A 648 20.06 -13.26 3.01
C GLN A 648 20.88 -13.08 4.29
N THR A 649 20.82 -14.08 5.17
CA THR A 649 21.62 -14.16 6.39
C THR A 649 22.12 -15.57 6.64
N SER A 650 23.39 -15.71 7.00
CA SER A 650 23.96 -16.95 7.56
C SER A 650 24.08 -16.89 9.10
N SER A 651 23.69 -15.77 9.69
CA SER A 651 23.90 -15.47 11.11
C SER A 651 22.77 -16.04 11.96
N SER A 652 23.04 -17.04 12.77
CA SER A 652 22.04 -17.58 13.71
C SER A 652 21.64 -16.58 14.80
N ASP A 653 22.41 -15.54 14.99
CA ASP A 653 22.18 -14.40 15.89
C ASP A 653 21.74 -13.13 15.15
N PHE A 654 21.24 -13.26 13.90
CA PHE A 654 20.64 -12.16 13.17
C PHE A 654 19.54 -11.48 14.02
N PRO A 655 19.51 -10.15 14.09
CA PRO A 655 18.65 -9.45 15.03
C PRO A 655 17.16 -9.56 14.67
N THR A 656 16.43 -10.45 15.33
CA THR A 656 14.99 -10.66 15.17
C THR A 656 14.16 -9.79 16.11
N THR A 657 12.92 -9.48 15.71
CA THR A 657 11.95 -8.71 16.49
C THR A 657 10.54 -9.09 16.04
N ASN A 658 9.65 -9.46 16.94
CA ASN A 658 8.27 -9.89 16.62
C ASN A 658 8.22 -10.96 15.52
N SER A 659 9.20 -11.85 15.50
CA SER A 659 9.50 -12.75 14.38
C SER A 659 8.46 -13.87 14.25
N THR A 660 8.16 -14.24 13.01
CA THR A 660 7.39 -15.45 12.69
C THR A 660 8.27 -16.70 12.68
N GLN A 661 9.54 -16.55 12.36
CA GLN A 661 10.58 -17.58 12.46
C GLN A 661 11.74 -17.03 13.32
N THR A 662 11.99 -17.66 14.48
CA THR A 662 12.90 -17.13 15.49
C THR A 662 14.33 -17.65 15.37
N ALA A 663 14.58 -18.64 14.53
CA ALA A 663 15.87 -19.31 14.36
C ALA A 663 16.16 -19.50 12.87
N LEU A 664 17.46 -19.45 12.55
CA LEU A 664 18.00 -19.85 11.26
C LEU A 664 17.64 -21.31 10.98
N GLY A 665 17.06 -21.61 9.83
CA GLY A 665 16.64 -22.96 9.46
C GLY A 665 17.73 -23.75 8.77
N GLY A 666 18.48 -23.12 7.89
CA GLY A 666 19.49 -23.71 7.03
C GLY A 666 20.90 -23.16 7.19
N GLY A 667 21.67 -23.17 6.11
CA GLY A 667 22.98 -22.52 6.04
C GLY A 667 22.87 -21.02 5.80
N ASN A 668 21.95 -20.64 4.88
CA ASN A 668 21.50 -19.28 4.61
C ASN A 668 19.98 -19.27 4.62
N ASP A 669 19.37 -18.33 5.32
CA ASP A 669 17.94 -18.04 5.19
C ASP A 669 17.73 -16.68 4.54
N GLY A 670 16.56 -16.50 3.93
CA GLY A 670 16.03 -15.18 3.70
C GLY A 670 15.73 -14.47 5.03
N PHE A 671 15.68 -13.15 5.03
CA PHE A 671 15.17 -12.38 6.16
C PHE A 671 14.19 -11.30 5.68
N VAL A 672 13.32 -10.87 6.57
CA VAL A 672 12.43 -9.72 6.36
C VAL A 672 12.51 -8.82 7.58
N THR A 673 12.82 -7.53 7.38
CA THR A 673 12.95 -6.56 8.47
C THR A 673 12.20 -5.29 8.15
N GLU A 674 11.40 -4.79 9.12
CA GLU A 674 10.76 -3.48 9.11
C GLU A 674 11.43 -2.56 10.12
N ILE A 675 11.87 -1.38 9.66
CA ILE A 675 12.49 -0.32 10.48
C ILE A 675 11.58 0.91 10.39
N ASN A 676 11.32 1.56 11.54
CA ASN A 676 10.50 2.75 11.57
C ASN A 676 11.11 3.93 10.78
N ALA A 677 10.29 4.89 10.39
CA ALA A 677 10.67 6.05 9.59
C ALA A 677 11.85 6.88 10.17
N ALA A 678 12.06 6.82 11.48
CA ALA A 678 13.16 7.51 12.16
C ALA A 678 14.48 6.72 12.15
N GLY A 679 14.48 5.45 11.70
CA GLY A 679 15.65 4.57 11.74
C GLY A 679 16.06 4.12 13.15
N SER A 680 15.19 4.33 14.16
CA SER A 680 15.53 4.17 15.58
C SER A 680 15.00 2.88 16.22
N GLN A 681 14.16 2.12 15.49
CA GLN A 681 13.54 0.90 16.01
C GLN A 681 13.27 -0.10 14.89
N ARG A 682 13.57 -1.38 15.13
CA ARG A 682 13.03 -2.50 14.36
C ARG A 682 11.60 -2.77 14.86
N ILE A 683 10.63 -2.67 13.97
CA ILE A 683 9.22 -2.97 14.24
C ILE A 683 9.01 -4.48 14.13
N PHE A 684 9.56 -5.07 13.08
CA PHE A 684 9.48 -6.48 12.76
C PHE A 684 10.83 -6.94 12.19
N SER A 685 11.24 -8.16 12.50
CA SER A 685 12.41 -8.77 11.88
C SER A 685 12.37 -10.28 12.09
N THR A 686 12.40 -11.05 11.00
CA THR A 686 12.24 -12.50 11.02
C THR A 686 13.15 -13.17 10.01
N PHE A 687 13.55 -14.39 10.30
CA PHE A 687 14.03 -15.31 9.27
C PHE A 687 12.86 -15.73 8.35
N LEU A 688 13.20 -16.17 7.16
CA LEU A 688 12.27 -16.74 6.19
C LEU A 688 13.01 -17.82 5.40
N GLY A 689 12.96 -19.06 5.88
CA GLY A 689 13.71 -20.15 5.27
C GLY A 689 13.33 -21.51 5.81
N GLY A 690 13.91 -22.55 5.18
CA GLY A 690 13.78 -23.94 5.58
C GLY A 690 15.12 -24.52 6.02
N SER A 691 15.33 -25.84 5.83
CA SER A 691 16.51 -26.53 6.33
C SER A 691 17.74 -26.45 5.44
N GLN A 692 17.66 -25.79 4.28
CA GLN A 692 18.80 -25.59 3.36
C GLN A 692 19.06 -24.10 3.13
N ASN A 693 19.41 -23.69 1.92
CA ASN A 693 19.71 -22.29 1.60
C ASN A 693 18.54 -21.60 0.91
N GLU A 694 18.35 -20.34 1.24
CA GLU A 694 17.42 -19.42 0.58
C GLU A 694 18.14 -18.15 0.12
N ASN A 695 17.59 -17.52 -0.92
CA ASN A 695 18.07 -16.26 -1.49
C ASN A 695 19.58 -16.28 -1.86
N THR A 696 20.08 -17.43 -2.24
CA THR A 696 21.44 -17.52 -2.78
C THR A 696 21.51 -16.88 -4.16
N LEU A 697 22.71 -16.42 -4.55
CA LEU A 697 22.90 -15.84 -5.88
C LEU A 697 22.57 -16.86 -6.96
N PRO A 698 21.66 -16.56 -7.89
CA PRO A 698 21.39 -17.41 -9.05
C PRO A 698 22.59 -17.46 -10.00
N VAL A 699 22.55 -18.37 -10.98
CA VAL A 699 23.61 -18.50 -11.99
C VAL A 699 23.78 -17.21 -12.81
N SER A 700 22.74 -16.42 -12.96
CA SER A 700 22.75 -15.11 -13.64
C SER A 700 23.56 -14.03 -12.88
N GLY A 701 23.91 -14.26 -11.60
CA GLY A 701 24.67 -13.31 -10.79
C GLY A 701 23.88 -12.12 -10.24
N SER A 702 22.57 -12.05 -10.51
CA SER A 702 21.69 -11.04 -9.91
C SER A 702 21.33 -11.45 -8.47
N PRO A 703 21.26 -10.51 -7.50
CA PRO A 703 20.87 -10.87 -6.14
C PRO A 703 19.41 -11.38 -6.14
N SER A 704 19.19 -12.57 -5.58
CA SER A 704 17.85 -13.07 -5.32
C SER A 704 17.28 -12.47 -4.03
N GLY A 705 15.96 -12.43 -3.93
CA GLY A 705 15.25 -11.84 -2.81
C GLY A 705 14.80 -10.40 -3.09
N ALA A 706 13.53 -10.25 -3.43
CA ALA A 706 12.89 -8.96 -3.68
C ALA A 706 11.68 -8.76 -2.75
N ILE A 707 11.39 -7.49 -2.43
CA ILE A 707 10.32 -7.09 -1.52
C ILE A 707 9.45 -6.01 -2.14
N ALA A 708 8.15 -6.13 -1.95
CA ALA A 708 7.16 -5.09 -2.23
C ALA A 708 6.23 -4.92 -1.04
N VAL A 709 5.66 -3.73 -0.88
CA VAL A 709 4.71 -3.42 0.20
C VAL A 709 3.47 -2.76 -0.43
N ASP A 710 2.28 -3.25 -0.08
CA ASP A 710 1.05 -2.64 -0.53
C ASP A 710 0.62 -1.44 0.34
N SER A 711 -0.43 -0.74 -0.09
CA SER A 711 -0.93 0.43 0.64
C SER A 711 -1.51 0.12 2.03
N ALA A 712 -1.77 -1.15 2.33
CA ALA A 712 -2.21 -1.63 3.64
C ALA A 712 -1.04 -2.02 4.55
N GLY A 713 0.20 -1.97 4.03
CA GLY A 713 1.41 -2.35 4.75
C GLY A 713 1.70 -3.85 4.75
N ASN A 714 1.01 -4.65 3.91
CA ASN A 714 1.39 -6.05 3.76
C ASN A 714 2.67 -6.17 2.96
N ILE A 715 3.51 -7.09 3.39
CA ILE A 715 4.84 -7.33 2.85
C ILE A 715 4.76 -8.53 1.90
N TYR A 716 5.27 -8.37 0.69
CA TYR A 716 5.38 -9.43 -0.30
C TYR A 716 6.84 -9.67 -0.61
N VAL A 717 7.27 -10.93 -0.53
CA VAL A 717 8.67 -11.33 -0.73
C VAL A 717 8.70 -12.46 -1.75
N THR A 718 9.67 -12.40 -2.65
CA THR A 718 10.03 -13.52 -3.52
C THR A 718 11.54 -13.77 -3.45
N GLY A 719 11.93 -14.95 -3.81
CA GLY A 719 13.31 -15.39 -3.90
C GLY A 719 13.39 -16.83 -4.38
N ASN A 720 14.51 -17.47 -4.16
CA ASN A 720 14.72 -18.88 -4.41
C ASN A 720 14.94 -19.68 -3.12
N THR A 721 14.56 -20.96 -3.15
CA THR A 721 14.74 -21.88 -2.03
C THR A 721 15.21 -23.24 -2.51
N PHE A 722 16.14 -23.82 -1.74
CA PHE A 722 16.58 -25.21 -1.88
C PHE A 722 15.88 -26.14 -0.89
N SER A 723 15.02 -25.58 -0.05
CA SER A 723 14.41 -26.23 1.09
C SER A 723 13.06 -26.85 0.74
N ALA A 724 12.98 -28.15 0.78
CA ALA A 724 11.72 -28.86 0.63
C ALA A 724 10.71 -28.59 1.78
N ASP A 725 11.22 -28.14 2.92
CA ASP A 725 10.48 -27.76 4.12
C ASP A 725 10.33 -26.25 4.30
N PHE A 726 10.57 -25.44 3.24
CA PHE A 726 10.29 -24.01 3.25
C PHE A 726 8.85 -23.77 3.74
N PRO A 727 8.64 -22.79 4.64
CA PRO A 727 7.33 -22.61 5.29
C PRO A 727 6.26 -22.18 4.28
N THR A 728 5.39 -23.11 3.89
CA THR A 728 4.23 -22.84 3.02
C THR A 728 2.95 -22.88 3.80
N THR A 729 1.94 -22.12 3.34
CA THR A 729 0.62 -22.13 3.94
C THR A 729 -0.29 -23.18 3.33
N ALA A 730 -1.29 -23.60 4.10
CA ALA A 730 -2.15 -24.68 3.70
C ALA A 730 -3.05 -24.38 2.48
N ALA A 731 -3.31 -23.11 2.19
CA ALA A 731 -4.09 -22.65 1.03
C ALA A 731 -3.22 -22.23 -0.15
N ALA A 732 -1.90 -22.31 -0.04
CA ALA A 732 -0.96 -21.89 -1.05
C ALA A 732 -1.18 -22.61 -2.40
N PHE A 733 -0.91 -21.89 -3.49
CA PHE A 733 -0.95 -22.44 -4.86
C PHE A 733 -0.02 -23.65 -4.99
N GLY A 734 1.27 -23.50 -4.64
CA GLY A 734 2.30 -24.54 -4.65
C GLY A 734 2.69 -24.91 -3.22
N ARG A 735 2.36 -26.16 -2.80
CA ARG A 735 2.66 -26.64 -1.45
C ARG A 735 3.83 -27.58 -1.38
N ASN A 736 4.26 -28.08 -2.50
CA ASN A 736 5.29 -29.09 -2.61
C ASN A 736 6.46 -28.49 -3.38
N TYR A 737 7.64 -28.65 -2.84
CA TYR A 737 8.88 -28.44 -3.53
C TYR A 737 8.99 -29.48 -4.68
N VAL A 738 9.26 -29.02 -5.89
CA VAL A 738 9.16 -29.88 -7.08
C VAL A 738 10.51 -29.99 -7.80
N GLY A 739 11.32 -28.93 -7.78
CA GLY A 739 12.57 -28.86 -8.53
C GLY A 739 13.82 -29.16 -7.71
N ASN A 740 14.95 -28.68 -8.21
CA ASN A 740 16.21 -28.59 -7.46
C ASN A 740 16.33 -27.26 -6.72
N ILE A 741 15.72 -26.22 -7.31
CA ILE A 741 15.56 -24.86 -6.78
C ILE A 741 14.17 -24.42 -7.21
N ASP A 742 13.33 -23.97 -6.28
CA ASP A 742 12.03 -23.40 -6.61
C ASP A 742 12.00 -21.92 -6.21
N ALA A 743 11.36 -21.07 -7.00
CA ALA A 743 10.97 -19.76 -6.55
C ALA A 743 9.91 -19.88 -5.43
N PHE A 744 9.89 -18.92 -4.53
CA PHE A 744 8.82 -18.81 -3.53
C PHE A 744 8.18 -17.43 -3.57
N VAL A 745 6.94 -17.35 -3.10
CA VAL A 745 6.23 -16.10 -2.87
C VAL A 745 5.61 -16.15 -1.48
N ALA A 746 6.01 -15.22 -0.61
CA ALA A 746 5.48 -15.10 0.73
C ALA A 746 4.80 -13.74 0.93
N LYS A 747 3.62 -13.74 1.55
CA LYS A 747 2.93 -12.55 2.02
C LYS A 747 2.85 -12.58 3.54
N ILE A 748 3.37 -11.54 4.17
CA ILE A 748 3.33 -11.33 5.61
C ILE A 748 2.40 -10.14 5.86
N GLY A 749 1.35 -10.34 6.67
CA GLY A 749 0.42 -9.26 7.01
C GLY A 749 1.10 -8.14 7.78
N SER A 750 0.62 -6.91 7.61
CA SER A 750 1.17 -5.76 8.31
C SER A 750 1.09 -5.95 9.82
N VAL A 751 2.19 -5.73 10.51
CA VAL A 751 2.23 -5.58 11.97
C VAL A 751 1.90 -4.12 12.29
N GLY A 752 0.66 -3.71 12.03
CA GLY A 752 0.25 -2.31 12.17
C GLY A 752 0.61 -1.75 13.54
N GLY A 753 1.36 -0.64 13.56
CA GLY A 753 1.61 0.11 14.78
C GLY A 753 0.29 0.57 15.40
N THR A 754 0.17 0.49 16.71
CA THR A 754 -0.97 0.99 17.47
C THR A 754 -0.50 1.92 18.59
N PHE A 755 -1.41 2.53 19.31
CA PHE A 755 -1.10 3.38 20.46
C PHE A 755 -2.08 3.11 21.60
N SER A 756 -1.71 3.48 22.80
CA SER A 756 -2.60 3.49 23.96
C SER A 756 -2.82 4.91 24.45
N ILE A 757 -3.96 5.13 25.10
CA ILE A 757 -4.28 6.40 25.73
C ILE A 757 -4.55 6.18 27.22
N THR A 758 -3.85 6.88 28.06
CA THR A 758 -4.13 6.90 29.50
C THR A 758 -4.55 8.29 29.94
N VAL A 759 -5.48 8.35 30.89
CA VAL A 759 -6.01 9.61 31.41
C VAL A 759 -5.86 9.65 32.93
N ALA A 760 -5.30 10.72 33.44
CA ALA A 760 -5.13 10.93 34.88
C ALA A 760 -5.44 12.39 35.28
N PRO A 761 -6.17 12.59 36.39
CA PRO A 761 -6.88 11.62 37.21
C PRO A 761 -8.10 11.00 36.51
N ALA A 762 -8.55 9.82 36.97
CA ALA A 762 -9.70 9.09 36.45
C ALA A 762 -11.07 9.69 36.83
N SER A 763 -11.10 10.74 37.64
CA SER A 763 -12.33 11.39 38.07
C SER A 763 -12.16 12.89 38.18
N ALA A 764 -13.23 13.63 37.92
CA ALA A 764 -13.30 15.07 38.08
C ALA A 764 -14.70 15.47 38.61
N THR A 765 -14.73 16.44 39.51
CA THR A 765 -15.98 17.02 40.03
C THR A 765 -15.99 18.52 39.74
N LEU A 766 -17.12 19.03 39.27
CA LEU A 766 -17.31 20.46 39.00
C LEU A 766 -18.77 20.89 39.21
N THR A 767 -18.96 22.14 39.50
CA THR A 767 -20.26 22.78 39.57
C THR A 767 -20.66 23.33 38.19
N HIS A 768 -21.93 23.57 37.99
CA HIS A 768 -22.45 24.16 36.75
C HIS A 768 -21.72 25.44 36.35
N GLY A 769 -21.37 25.58 35.08
CA GLY A 769 -20.69 26.75 34.54
C GLY A 769 -19.20 26.83 34.89
N GLN A 770 -18.65 25.78 35.45
CA GLN A 770 -17.23 25.67 35.75
C GLN A 770 -16.49 24.77 34.75
N THR A 771 -15.18 24.83 34.83
CA THR A 771 -14.27 23.97 34.04
C THR A 771 -13.44 23.12 35.01
N THR A 772 -13.20 21.86 34.69
CA THR A 772 -12.33 20.97 35.49
C THR A 772 -10.91 21.54 35.62
N ALA A 773 -10.18 21.12 36.64
CA ALA A 773 -8.74 21.15 36.56
C ALA A 773 -8.25 20.37 35.34
N ALA A 774 -7.07 20.67 34.87
CA ALA A 774 -6.48 19.96 33.72
C ALA A 774 -6.24 18.49 34.07
N LEU A 775 -6.78 17.60 33.22
CA LEU A 775 -6.48 16.17 33.25
C LEU A 775 -5.38 15.92 32.23
N THR A 776 -4.44 15.05 32.56
CA THR A 776 -3.36 14.68 31.65
C THR A 776 -3.80 13.46 30.81
N VAL A 777 -3.81 13.64 29.51
CA VAL A 777 -4.00 12.56 28.53
C VAL A 777 -2.62 12.22 27.98
N THR A 778 -2.17 10.98 28.17
CA THR A 778 -0.90 10.48 27.65
C THR A 778 -1.18 9.50 26.51
N VAL A 779 -0.58 9.77 25.36
CA VAL A 779 -0.58 8.86 24.21
C VAL A 779 0.76 8.15 24.19
N THR A 780 0.73 6.82 24.20
CA THR A 780 1.94 5.97 24.19
C THR A 780 1.87 5.08 22.95
N PRO A 781 2.79 5.23 21.98
CA PRO A 781 2.83 4.40 20.80
C PRO A 781 3.31 2.99 21.14
N SER A 782 2.87 2.01 20.35
CA SER A 782 3.36 0.63 20.35
C SER A 782 3.53 0.16 18.92
N ASN A 783 4.38 -0.84 18.69
CA ASN A 783 4.68 -1.43 17.39
C ASN A 783 5.09 -0.39 16.33
N GLY A 784 5.93 0.59 16.71
CA GLY A 784 6.44 1.59 15.78
C GLY A 784 5.44 2.65 15.32
N PHE A 785 4.27 2.75 15.95
CA PHE A 785 3.28 3.77 15.63
C PHE A 785 3.87 5.18 15.74
N ASN A 786 3.82 5.94 14.66
CA ASN A 786 4.38 7.29 14.58
C ASN A 786 3.43 8.32 13.95
N ALA A 787 2.19 7.93 13.65
CA ALA A 787 1.21 8.84 13.10
C ALA A 787 0.72 9.84 14.15
N THR A 788 0.23 10.98 13.69
CA THR A 788 -0.40 11.99 14.57
C THR A 788 -1.73 11.45 15.10
N VAL A 789 -1.91 11.50 16.44
CA VAL A 789 -3.15 11.10 17.11
C VAL A 789 -4.01 12.31 17.39
N SER A 790 -5.16 12.42 16.76
CA SER A 790 -6.19 13.42 17.05
C SER A 790 -7.04 12.97 18.23
N LEU A 791 -7.27 13.87 19.21
CA LEU A 791 -7.99 13.56 20.45
C LEU A 791 -9.42 14.09 20.41
N SER A 792 -10.37 13.31 20.95
CA SER A 792 -11.78 13.67 21.10
C SER A 792 -12.38 13.07 22.37
N CYS A 793 -13.60 13.48 22.75
CA CYS A 793 -14.36 12.89 23.87
C CYS A 793 -15.73 12.40 23.41
N SER A 794 -16.22 11.36 24.11
CA SER A 794 -17.60 10.88 24.02
C SER A 794 -18.20 10.71 25.44
N GLY A 795 -19.52 10.57 25.53
CA GLY A 795 -20.21 10.39 26.80
C GLY A 795 -20.40 11.66 27.65
N LEU A 796 -20.20 12.85 27.06
CA LEU A 796 -20.45 14.13 27.74
C LEU A 796 -21.95 14.37 27.95
N PRO A 797 -22.36 14.97 29.10
CA PRO A 797 -23.71 15.43 29.28
C PRO A 797 -24.05 16.63 28.35
N ALA A 798 -25.35 16.85 28.10
CA ALA A 798 -25.79 18.00 27.30
C ALA A 798 -25.26 19.28 27.89
N GLY A 799 -24.70 20.18 27.08
CA GLY A 799 -24.13 21.46 27.52
C GLY A 799 -22.74 21.36 28.13
N ALA A 800 -22.04 20.22 28.04
CA ALA A 800 -20.63 20.08 28.36
C ALA A 800 -19.78 19.97 27.10
N ALA A 801 -18.53 20.43 27.20
CA ALA A 801 -17.55 20.36 26.12
C ALA A 801 -16.15 19.98 26.60
N CYS A 802 -15.42 19.19 25.81
CA CYS A 802 -14.00 18.87 26.00
C CYS A 802 -13.11 19.81 25.18
N LEU A 803 -12.01 20.24 25.80
CA LEU A 803 -10.95 20.98 25.13
C LEU A 803 -9.61 20.28 25.39
N PHE A 804 -8.91 19.89 24.33
CA PHE A 804 -7.57 19.32 24.37
C PHE A 804 -6.54 20.36 23.95
N ASN A 805 -5.43 20.44 24.67
CA ASN A 805 -4.31 21.31 24.31
C ASN A 805 -2.96 20.59 24.50
N PRO A 806 -2.30 20.18 23.39
CA PRO A 806 -2.74 20.26 21.98
C PRO A 806 -3.91 19.32 21.65
N GLY A 807 -4.71 19.65 20.64
CA GLY A 807 -5.83 18.81 20.14
C GLY A 807 -5.39 17.53 19.42
N SER A 808 -4.09 17.41 19.12
CA SER A 808 -3.47 16.23 18.55
C SER A 808 -2.04 16.06 19.07
N VAL A 809 -1.57 14.81 19.14
CA VAL A 809 -0.22 14.43 19.57
C VAL A 809 0.55 13.94 18.34
N ALA A 810 1.57 14.69 17.92
CA ALA A 810 2.39 14.36 16.78
C ALA A 810 3.30 13.15 17.08
N GLY A 811 3.54 12.30 16.09
CA GLY A 811 4.42 11.12 16.23
C GLY A 811 3.89 10.06 17.20
N GLY A 812 2.58 10.10 17.53
CA GLY A 812 1.93 9.09 18.39
C GLY A 812 2.45 9.00 19.82
N SER A 813 3.35 9.88 20.25
CA SER A 813 3.97 9.88 21.60
C SER A 813 3.95 11.25 22.21
N GLY A 814 3.34 11.39 23.38
CA GLY A 814 3.28 12.67 24.10
C GLY A 814 2.06 12.82 24.97
N THR A 815 1.87 14.04 25.48
CA THR A 815 0.77 14.36 26.38
C THR A 815 -0.08 15.52 25.84
N SER A 816 -1.36 15.52 26.20
CA SER A 816 -2.29 16.63 26.01
C SER A 816 -3.00 16.95 27.31
N SER A 817 -3.28 18.20 27.54
CA SER A 817 -4.07 18.67 28.70
C SER A 817 -5.55 18.71 28.29
N LEU A 818 -6.39 17.93 28.96
CA LEU A 818 -7.84 17.91 28.77
C LEU A 818 -8.52 18.73 29.84
N THR A 819 -9.40 19.64 29.44
CA THR A 819 -10.35 20.33 30.32
C THR A 819 -11.77 20.06 29.85
N ILE A 820 -12.71 19.89 30.82
CA ILE A 820 -14.13 19.70 30.53
C ILE A 820 -14.87 20.89 31.12
N SER A 821 -15.61 21.62 30.29
CA SER A 821 -16.43 22.76 30.72
C SER A 821 -17.91 22.40 30.70
N THR A 822 -18.71 23.05 31.57
CA THR A 822 -20.16 22.94 31.67
C THR A 822 -20.84 24.28 31.51
N THR A 823 -22.09 24.31 31.08
CA THR A 823 -22.88 25.53 30.95
C THR A 823 -23.62 25.84 32.27
N ALA A 824 -23.54 27.09 32.73
CA ALA A 824 -24.31 27.58 33.88
C ALA A 824 -25.81 27.63 33.55
N GLY A 825 -26.65 27.21 34.48
CA GLY A 825 -28.07 27.48 34.41
C GLY A 825 -28.29 29.00 34.52
N SER A 826 -29.09 29.58 33.60
CA SER A 826 -29.53 30.96 33.78
C SER A 826 -30.34 31.02 35.08
N ALA A 827 -29.84 31.72 36.09
CA ALA A 827 -30.60 32.05 37.30
C ALA A 827 -31.85 32.84 36.87
N GLN A 828 -33.03 32.24 36.92
CA GLN A 828 -34.29 32.98 36.83
C GLN A 828 -34.38 33.83 38.11
N SER A 829 -33.97 35.10 38.02
CA SER A 829 -34.41 36.10 39.02
C SER A 829 -35.92 36.28 38.83
N SER A 830 -36.69 35.87 39.83
CA SER A 830 -38.12 36.19 39.97
C SER A 830 -38.29 37.70 40.11
N ALA A 831 -38.47 38.43 39.00
CA ALA A 831 -38.87 39.79 38.99
C ALA A 831 -40.23 39.94 38.24
N SER A 832 -41.14 40.51 38.95
CA SER A 832 -42.56 40.79 38.67
C SER A 832 -42.89 41.23 37.23
N ARG A 833 -44.09 40.79 36.86
CA ARG A 833 -44.81 41.17 35.59
C ARG A 833 -45.00 42.68 35.54
N HIS A 834 -44.59 43.29 34.40
CA HIS A 834 -45.35 44.42 33.81
C HIS A 834 -45.23 44.32 32.25
N PRO A 835 -46.32 44.53 31.51
CA PRO A 835 -46.28 44.46 30.04
C PRO A 835 -45.93 45.86 29.51
N GLY A 836 -44.82 45.96 28.84
CA GLY A 836 -44.33 47.12 28.11
C GLY A 836 -43.76 46.74 26.75
N LEU A 837 -44.49 47.14 25.72
CA LEU A 837 -43.98 47.11 24.34
C LEU A 837 -42.76 48.01 24.24
N PHE A 838 -41.64 47.46 23.84
CA PHE A 838 -40.53 48.23 23.26
C PHE A 838 -40.05 47.59 21.97
N TYR A 839 -40.35 48.28 20.84
CA TYR A 839 -39.69 48.05 19.55
C TYR A 839 -38.24 48.45 19.67
N ALA A 840 -37.33 47.52 19.59
CA ALA A 840 -35.95 47.82 19.38
C ALA A 840 -35.63 47.84 17.89
N LEU A 841 -35.56 49.05 17.35
CA LEU A 841 -35.06 49.35 16.02
C LEU A 841 -33.52 49.38 16.12
N CYS A 842 -32.85 48.31 15.72
CA CYS A 842 -31.43 48.33 15.42
C CYS A 842 -31.22 47.81 14.02
N LEU A 843 -31.30 48.71 13.04
CA LEU A 843 -30.82 48.47 11.68
C LEU A 843 -29.30 48.64 11.63
N PRO A 844 -28.53 47.68 11.09
CA PRO A 844 -27.13 47.87 10.88
C PRO A 844 -26.88 48.77 9.66
N ILE A 845 -26.31 49.93 9.95
CA ILE A 845 -25.92 50.96 8.95
C ILE A 845 -24.86 50.45 7.95
N ALA A 846 -24.25 49.29 8.20
CA ALA A 846 -23.26 48.71 7.30
C ALA A 846 -23.81 48.06 6.00
N GLY A 847 -25.13 47.80 5.89
CA GLY A 847 -25.73 47.22 4.66
C GLY A 847 -26.04 48.26 3.57
N MET A 848 -26.21 49.52 3.94
CA MET A 848 -26.59 50.55 2.97
C MET A 848 -25.44 51.17 2.20
N SER A 849 -24.22 51.06 2.67
CA SER A 849 -23.03 51.57 1.95
C SER A 849 -22.58 50.69 0.76
N LEU A 850 -22.93 49.42 0.74
CA LEU A 850 -22.60 48.53 -0.39
C LEU A 850 -23.68 48.56 -1.51
N PHE A 851 -24.91 48.94 -1.17
CA PHE A 851 -25.97 49.10 -2.19
C PHE A 851 -25.81 50.41 -3.00
N GLY A 852 -25.21 51.44 -2.40
CA GLY A 852 -24.97 52.75 -3.06
C GLY A 852 -23.82 52.69 -4.08
N ALA A 853 -22.86 51.83 -3.93
CA ALA A 853 -21.71 51.75 -4.84
C ALA A 853 -22.00 51.01 -6.14
N GLY A 854 -23.10 50.27 -6.22
CA GLY A 854 -23.46 49.46 -7.41
C GLY A 854 -24.23 50.24 -8.48
N LEU A 855 -24.67 51.47 -8.18
CA LEU A 855 -25.43 52.32 -9.08
C LEU A 855 -24.65 53.47 -9.75
N ALA A 856 -23.33 53.58 -9.44
CA ALA A 856 -22.47 54.56 -10.13
C ALA A 856 -22.18 54.13 -11.57
N SER A 857 -22.46 55.05 -12.48
CA SER A 857 -22.31 54.92 -13.93
C SER A 857 -20.87 54.55 -14.32
N GLY A 858 -20.68 53.36 -14.86
CA GLY A 858 -19.39 52.93 -15.42
C GLY A 858 -19.13 51.45 -15.54
N TRP A 859 -19.97 50.59 -14.96
CA TRP A 859 -19.70 49.12 -15.04
C TRP A 859 -20.51 48.48 -16.18
N SER A 860 -19.83 47.62 -16.95
CA SER A 860 -20.47 46.81 -18.00
C SER A 860 -21.58 45.87 -17.46
N ARG A 861 -22.58 45.59 -18.27
CA ARG A 861 -23.72 44.71 -17.92
C ARG A 861 -23.32 43.38 -17.26
N LYS A 862 -22.19 42.77 -17.66
CA LYS A 862 -21.67 41.53 -17.12
C LYS A 862 -21.18 41.69 -15.66
N LYS A 863 -20.52 42.78 -15.31
CA LYS A 863 -20.07 43.04 -13.95
C LYS A 863 -21.19 43.36 -12.98
N ARG A 864 -22.29 43.92 -13.46
CA ARG A 864 -23.52 44.13 -12.63
C ARG A 864 -24.26 42.84 -12.32
N VAL A 865 -24.31 41.90 -13.25
CA VAL A 865 -24.93 40.57 -13.04
C VAL A 865 -24.10 39.75 -12.06
N VAL A 866 -22.75 39.76 -12.14
CA VAL A 866 -21.88 39.06 -11.19
C VAL A 866 -21.96 39.66 -9.79
N ALA A 867 -22.06 40.97 -9.65
CA ALA A 867 -22.24 41.63 -8.34
C ALA A 867 -23.59 41.33 -7.71
N LEU A 868 -24.66 41.24 -8.55
CA LEU A 868 -26.00 40.83 -8.10
C LEU A 868 -26.06 39.35 -7.68
N LEU A 869 -25.40 38.46 -8.44
CA LEU A 869 -25.34 37.05 -8.09
C LEU A 869 -24.50 36.80 -6.85
N LEU A 870 -23.40 37.51 -6.65
CA LEU A 870 -22.59 37.45 -5.41
C LEU A 870 -23.35 38.02 -4.21
N GLY A 871 -24.12 39.10 -4.40
CA GLY A 871 -25.02 39.68 -3.39
C GLY A 871 -26.13 38.70 -2.98
N CYS A 872 -26.74 38.01 -3.93
CA CYS A 872 -27.76 36.98 -3.68
C CYS A 872 -27.20 35.76 -2.97
N LEU A 873 -25.95 35.34 -3.30
CA LEU A 873 -25.26 34.23 -2.62
C LEU A 873 -24.92 34.56 -1.16
N VAL A 874 -24.49 35.78 -0.88
CA VAL A 874 -24.23 36.22 0.50
C VAL A 874 -25.56 36.37 1.28
N PHE A 875 -26.64 36.82 0.65
CA PHE A 875 -27.95 36.95 1.27
C PHE A 875 -28.63 35.61 1.52
N SER A 876 -28.47 34.63 0.61
CA SER A 876 -28.93 33.25 0.85
C SER A 876 -28.12 32.53 1.92
N GLY A 877 -26.81 32.78 2.00
CA GLY A 877 -25.96 32.25 3.08
C GLY A 877 -26.32 32.80 4.47
N LEU A 878 -26.72 34.07 4.56
CA LEU A 878 -27.16 34.68 5.83
C LEU A 878 -28.60 34.28 6.23
N MET A 879 -29.47 33.90 5.29
CA MET A 879 -30.81 33.38 5.62
C MET A 879 -30.79 31.94 6.15
N PHE A 880 -29.77 31.12 5.82
CA PHE A 880 -29.65 29.76 6.32
C PHE A 880 -29.07 29.66 7.73
N VAL A 881 -28.41 30.72 8.23
CA VAL A 881 -27.94 30.78 9.63
C VAL A 881 -28.99 31.23 10.63
N ALA A 882 -30.13 31.80 10.17
CA ALA A 882 -31.16 32.30 11.03
C ALA A 882 -32.34 31.34 11.27
N ALA A 883 -32.31 30.09 10.75
CA ALA A 883 -33.41 29.14 10.87
C ALA A 883 -33.12 27.93 11.79
N CYS A 884 -32.07 27.96 12.61
CA CYS A 884 -31.84 27.03 13.72
C CYS A 884 -31.66 27.78 15.03
N GLY A 885 -32.74 28.45 15.48
CA GLY A 885 -32.77 29.15 16.75
C GLY A 885 -33.99 28.72 17.55
N GLY A 886 -33.82 27.75 18.38
CA GLY A 886 -34.82 27.24 19.30
C GLY A 886 -34.26 26.22 20.27
N GLY A 887 -32.99 26.34 20.64
CA GLY A 887 -32.42 25.60 21.73
C GLY A 887 -32.31 26.52 22.95
N GLY A 888 -33.21 26.42 23.89
CA GLY A 888 -32.99 26.97 25.24
C GLY A 888 -31.65 26.44 25.73
N SER A 889 -30.78 27.30 26.27
CA SER A 889 -29.56 26.90 26.98
C SER A 889 -29.98 26.05 28.21
N SER A 890 -30.11 24.74 28.00
CA SER A 890 -30.28 23.81 29.12
C SER A 890 -28.96 23.79 29.88
N SER A 891 -28.98 24.11 31.17
CA SER A 891 -27.85 23.86 32.04
C SER A 891 -27.43 22.40 31.92
N THR A 892 -26.13 22.14 32.06
CA THR A 892 -25.62 20.78 32.12
C THR A 892 -26.31 20.04 33.27
N PRO A 893 -27.02 18.92 33.09
CA PRO A 893 -27.73 18.26 34.19
C PRO A 893 -26.77 17.81 35.31
N PRO A 894 -27.16 17.87 36.60
CA PRO A 894 -26.35 17.29 37.67
C PRO A 894 -26.37 15.76 37.57
N GLY A 895 -25.27 15.10 37.90
CA GLY A 895 -25.14 13.66 37.81
C GLY A 895 -23.69 13.21 37.62
N THR A 896 -23.47 11.90 37.63
CA THR A 896 -22.18 11.32 37.30
C THR A 896 -22.21 10.72 35.88
N TYR A 897 -21.25 11.10 35.07
CA TYR A 897 -21.15 10.75 33.66
C TYR A 897 -19.84 10.03 33.36
N ASN A 898 -19.90 9.03 32.50
CA ASN A 898 -18.72 8.33 32.03
C ASN A 898 -18.22 9.02 30.75
N VAL A 899 -17.12 9.75 30.86
CA VAL A 899 -16.52 10.43 29.70
C VAL A 899 -15.33 9.64 29.21
N THR A 900 -15.38 9.21 27.96
CA THR A 900 -14.32 8.46 27.30
C THR A 900 -13.51 9.41 26.41
N VAL A 901 -12.20 9.44 26.61
CA VAL A 901 -11.26 10.08 25.69
C VAL A 901 -10.98 9.14 24.55
N GLN A 902 -10.99 9.63 23.33
CA GLN A 902 -10.69 8.86 22.12
C GLN A 902 -9.53 9.52 21.38
N GLY A 903 -8.63 8.71 20.84
CA GLY A 903 -7.59 9.16 19.93
C GLY A 903 -7.70 8.42 18.61
N THR A 904 -7.54 9.14 17.51
CA THR A 904 -7.56 8.59 16.16
C THR A 904 -6.28 8.99 15.44
N GLY A 905 -5.53 8.01 14.93
CA GLY A 905 -4.30 8.23 14.19
C GLY A 905 -3.87 6.95 13.46
N GLY A 906 -3.22 7.07 12.29
CA GLY A 906 -2.75 5.93 11.52
C GLY A 906 -3.84 4.91 11.15
N GLY A 907 -5.11 5.37 10.96
CA GLY A 907 -6.24 4.46 10.71
C GLY A 907 -6.80 3.77 11.95
N VAL A 908 -6.20 3.96 13.13
CA VAL A 908 -6.60 3.32 14.40
C VAL A 908 -7.30 4.33 15.30
N THR A 909 -8.40 3.92 15.95
CA THR A 909 -9.08 4.71 16.99
C THR A 909 -9.07 3.94 18.30
N ILE A 910 -8.45 4.54 19.32
CA ILE A 910 -8.29 3.94 20.66
C ILE A 910 -9.05 4.77 21.70
N ASN A 911 -9.74 4.08 22.59
CA ASN A 911 -10.37 4.68 23.76
C ASN A 911 -9.37 4.74 24.92
N GLY A 912 -9.29 5.92 25.54
CA GLY A 912 -8.43 6.12 26.72
C GLY A 912 -8.93 5.37 27.94
N THR A 913 -8.02 4.89 28.74
CA THR A 913 -8.27 4.23 30.02
C THR A 913 -7.55 4.95 31.16
N PRO A 914 -8.12 5.03 32.36
CA PRO A 914 -9.52 4.71 32.68
C PRO A 914 -10.53 5.72 32.07
N VAL A 915 -11.78 5.32 31.98
CA VAL A 915 -12.91 6.23 31.66
C VAL A 915 -13.05 7.25 32.78
N ILE A 916 -13.21 8.53 32.43
CA ILE A 916 -13.30 9.63 33.41
C ILE A 916 -14.68 9.61 34.05
N GLN A 917 -14.75 9.50 35.36
CA GLN A 917 -15.96 9.71 36.16
C GLN A 917 -16.15 11.23 36.39
N LEU A 918 -16.99 11.86 35.57
CA LEU A 918 -17.31 13.28 35.67
C LEU A 918 -18.55 13.46 36.53
N THR A 919 -18.40 14.09 37.73
CA THR A 919 -19.52 14.45 38.57
C THR A 919 -19.83 15.93 38.43
N VAL A 920 -21.06 16.26 37.94
CA VAL A 920 -21.59 17.62 37.85
C VAL A 920 -22.55 17.84 39.01
N GLN A 921 -22.27 18.91 39.83
CA GLN A 921 -23.02 19.29 41.02
C GLN A 921 -23.77 20.59 40.82
#